data_c604c9a99e30bd62dfd4f11792240358
#
_entry.id   c604c9a99e30bd62dfd4f11792240358
#
_cell.length_a   1.000
_cell.length_b   1.000
_cell.length_c   1.000
_cell.angle_alpha   90.00
_cell.angle_beta   90.00
_cell.angle_gamma   90.00
#
_symmetry.space_group_name_H-M   'P 1'
#
loop_
_entity.id
_entity.type
_entity.pdbx_description
1 polymer ?
#
loop_
_entity_poly.entity_id
_entity_poly.type
_entity_poly.pdbx_seq_one_letter_code
_entity_poly.pdbx_strand_id
1 'polypeptide(L)'
;MLAKNLGGYVAQGLILEQGQEGACTGFGLACVANYLLWLRHLSQGDKGTFHAVSARMFYELARRYDEWPGDDYEGSSCRGALKAWHKHGVCSDMLWPYSAGRFVRPAKGWDADALSRPLGVYYRIDCHSIVDLQAAITEVGAIYVSAKVHNGWADLARKRAVKPPARHADLPIIQVVSNTGSKGGHAFALVGYDERGFVVQNSWGRNWGASGFAILPYEDWSMNCTDAWACALGVPQRVASGQVQVGASAFRVGAGRSLLSIDRAGSSPFNPPDDPWPFNHEFLNPDYRPLSTEQAYRMTLVTGNDGEIVPTDFTRAVSDRMGLVSEIVVERPLAWAKGRKGPLKLLVYAHGGLNSQDESIQRIRVLAPCFLANGIYPVFLTWKTGPVETLSSMLEDWFARAWGDRSNLATGIWEALSEAKDRAIEATASLLGSGVWRQMRDNARDSTLPGHGLNLLASALVTLVGKREPGGVEIHLVGHSAGSILLGHLLDCLRSEKKQAKVTSCELFAAACSSSFALTHYVGAQQAGVLNMNDLFLDVLSDVNEKSDGLPSPSAALYGKSLLYLVSRALEDVRKQPLLGMERALLPAFANDAEQWNAASLAAIKAWQHQWQMTPGHLNVVSTPWITTTRKGHRMQATHGSFDNNITLMAGLIERVAGKSLVSDLEWLDY
;
A
#
# COMPACT_ATOMS: atom_id res chain seq x y z
N MET A 1 -12.41 26.77 19.74
CA MET A 1 -11.77 25.90 20.76
C MET A 1 -10.34 26.35 21.09
N LEU A 2 -9.57 26.76 20.10
CA LEU A 2 -8.18 27.23 20.25
C LEU A 2 -8.00 28.33 21.30
N ALA A 3 -8.82 29.36 21.27
CA ALA A 3 -8.64 30.51 22.10
C ALA A 3 -8.67 30.22 23.62
N LYS A 4 -9.51 29.27 24.06
CA LYS A 4 -9.62 28.96 25.50
C LYS A 4 -8.48 28.10 26.02
N ASN A 5 -7.84 27.28 25.18
CA ASN A 5 -6.88 26.25 25.60
C ASN A 5 -5.45 26.49 25.12
N LEU A 6 -5.22 27.52 24.29
CA LEU A 6 -3.91 27.80 23.71
C LEU A 6 -2.85 28.06 24.80
N GLY A 7 -3.22 28.81 25.83
CA GLY A 7 -2.34 29.07 26.98
C GLY A 7 -1.95 27.77 27.72
N GLY A 8 -2.89 26.86 27.91
CA GLY A 8 -2.64 25.55 28.52
C GLY A 8 -1.74 24.68 27.64
N TYR A 9 -1.99 24.62 26.33
CA TYR A 9 -1.15 23.92 25.38
C TYR A 9 0.31 24.40 25.39
N VAL A 10 0.50 25.73 25.36
CA VAL A 10 1.84 26.34 25.45
C VAL A 10 2.51 26.08 26.78
N ALA A 11 1.74 26.06 27.90
CA ALA A 11 2.25 25.79 29.25
C ALA A 11 2.76 24.34 29.40
N GLN A 12 2.21 23.38 28.63
CA GLN A 12 2.68 21.97 28.58
C GLN A 12 3.97 21.78 27.78
N GLY A 13 4.57 22.84 27.24
CA GLY A 13 5.81 22.74 26.47
C GLY A 13 5.66 22.13 25.07
N LEU A 14 4.45 22.14 24.51
CA LEU A 14 4.13 21.51 23.23
C LEU A 14 4.50 22.36 21.99
N ILE A 15 5.18 23.48 22.19
CA ILE A 15 5.73 24.31 21.09
C ILE A 15 7.15 23.85 20.81
N LEU A 16 7.31 23.22 19.65
CA LEU A 16 8.53 22.53 19.27
C LEU A 16 9.55 23.47 18.60
N GLU A 17 10.85 23.15 18.73
CA GLU A 17 11.97 23.86 18.12
C GLU A 17 12.88 22.88 17.38
N GLN A 18 12.85 22.90 16.04
CA GLN A 18 13.66 21.99 15.20
C GLN A 18 15.11 22.47 14.98
N GLY A 19 15.38 23.73 15.30
CA GLY A 19 16.69 24.34 15.02
C GLY A 19 16.98 24.44 13.53
N GLN A 20 18.22 24.12 13.13
CA GLN A 20 18.70 24.24 11.75
C GLN A 20 18.62 22.90 10.97
N GLU A 21 18.25 21.80 11.60
CA GLU A 21 18.14 20.49 10.98
C GLU A 21 16.94 20.43 10.05
N GLY A 22 17.06 19.80 8.87
CA GLY A 22 15.98 19.61 7.90
C GLY A 22 14.88 18.65 8.36
N ALA A 23 14.53 18.67 9.65
CA ALA A 23 13.64 17.74 10.31
C ALA A 23 12.16 18.18 10.33
N CYS A 24 11.79 19.16 9.50
CA CYS A 24 10.44 19.78 9.53
C CYS A 24 9.30 18.76 9.38
N THR A 25 9.49 17.68 8.61
CA THR A 25 8.48 16.62 8.45
C THR A 25 8.18 15.92 9.78
N GLY A 26 9.20 15.51 10.53
CA GLY A 26 9.01 14.92 11.85
C GLY A 26 8.41 15.90 12.86
N PHE A 27 8.85 17.16 12.83
CA PHE A 27 8.36 18.20 13.74
C PHE A 27 6.94 18.66 13.41
N GLY A 28 6.62 18.86 12.13
CA GLY A 28 5.27 19.22 11.68
C GLY A 28 4.25 18.15 12.05
N LEU A 29 4.60 16.86 11.84
CA LEU A 29 3.74 15.75 12.24
C LEU A 29 3.62 15.64 13.78
N ALA A 30 4.69 15.91 14.52
CA ALA A 30 4.64 15.95 15.98
C ALA A 30 3.74 17.07 16.49
N CYS A 31 3.70 18.23 15.83
CA CYS A 31 2.73 19.30 16.13
C CYS A 31 1.29 18.80 15.98
N VAL A 32 0.97 18.13 14.87
CA VAL A 32 -0.36 17.54 14.65
C VAL A 32 -0.69 16.50 15.72
N ALA A 33 0.19 15.55 15.95
CA ALA A 33 -0.02 14.47 16.92
C ALA A 33 -0.22 15.02 18.34
N ASN A 34 0.62 15.94 18.78
CA ASN A 34 0.49 16.61 20.08
C ASN A 34 -0.84 17.36 20.19
N TYR A 35 -1.25 18.05 19.13
CA TYR A 35 -2.49 18.81 19.14
C TYR A 35 -3.72 17.90 19.27
N LEU A 36 -3.77 16.82 18.47
CA LEU A 36 -4.86 15.85 18.52
C LEU A 36 -4.92 15.07 19.84
N LEU A 37 -3.76 14.68 20.37
CA LEU A 37 -3.65 14.00 21.66
C LEU A 37 -4.05 14.92 22.80
N TRP A 38 -3.69 16.21 22.73
CA TRP A 38 -4.08 17.23 23.70
C TRP A 38 -5.59 17.45 23.69
N LEU A 39 -6.22 17.55 22.53
CA LEU A 39 -7.67 17.67 22.42
C LEU A 39 -8.38 16.45 23.04
N ARG A 40 -7.86 15.25 22.81
CA ARG A 40 -8.38 14.01 23.41
C ARG A 40 -8.22 14.02 24.93
N HIS A 41 -7.06 14.40 25.43
CA HIS A 41 -6.78 14.54 26.87
C HIS A 41 -7.77 15.50 27.55
N LEU A 42 -8.01 16.66 26.95
CA LEU A 42 -8.99 17.62 27.45
C LEU A 42 -10.42 17.09 27.44
N SER A 43 -10.82 16.38 26.36
CA SER A 43 -12.17 15.83 26.22
C SER A 43 -12.48 14.72 27.24
N GLN A 44 -11.46 13.97 27.64
CA GLN A 44 -11.56 12.91 28.64
C GLN A 44 -11.53 13.43 30.08
N GLY A 45 -11.28 14.72 30.27
CA GLY A 45 -11.15 15.31 31.61
C GLY A 45 -9.95 14.77 32.37
N ASP A 46 -8.96 14.19 31.66
CA ASP A 46 -7.76 13.64 32.27
C ASP A 46 -6.93 14.76 32.93
N LYS A 47 -6.58 14.58 34.21
CA LYS A 47 -5.75 15.49 34.99
C LYS A 47 -4.29 15.05 35.09
N GLY A 48 -3.94 13.93 34.40
CA GLY A 48 -2.58 13.40 34.35
C GLY A 48 -1.61 14.33 33.63
N THR A 49 -0.33 14.05 33.76
CA THR A 49 0.71 14.76 33.03
C THR A 49 0.66 14.38 31.55
N PHE A 50 0.57 15.36 30.67
CA PHE A 50 0.64 15.16 29.23
C PHE A 50 2.11 15.10 28.80
N HIS A 51 2.46 14.08 28.03
CA HIS A 51 3.79 13.93 27.45
C HIS A 51 3.74 14.16 25.93
N ALA A 52 4.64 15.01 25.45
CA ALA A 52 4.80 15.26 24.03
C ALA A 52 5.28 13.99 23.29
N VAL A 53 4.95 13.87 22.01
CA VAL A 53 5.46 12.80 21.17
C VAL A 53 6.85 13.14 20.64
N SER A 54 7.64 12.12 20.33
CA SER A 54 8.99 12.26 19.81
C SER A 54 8.98 12.73 18.34
N ALA A 55 9.35 13.99 18.13
CA ALA A 55 9.62 14.51 16.80
C ALA A 55 10.84 13.83 16.14
N ARG A 56 11.83 13.40 16.94
CA ARG A 56 13.00 12.64 16.47
C ARG A 56 12.57 11.31 15.89
N MET A 57 11.71 10.55 16.56
CA MET A 57 11.20 9.28 16.04
C MET A 57 10.49 9.47 14.70
N PHE A 58 9.61 10.46 14.61
CA PHE A 58 8.94 10.76 13.36
C PHE A 58 9.90 11.09 12.22
N TYR A 59 10.90 11.93 12.47
CA TYR A 59 11.86 12.32 11.45
C TYR A 59 12.75 11.15 10.99
N GLU A 60 13.29 10.39 11.91
CA GLU A 60 14.16 9.25 11.58
C GLU A 60 13.40 8.17 10.80
N LEU A 61 12.18 7.87 11.21
CA LEU A 61 11.36 6.91 10.50
C LEU A 61 10.79 7.48 9.20
N ALA A 62 10.52 8.81 9.13
CA ALA A 62 10.13 9.46 7.88
C ALA A 62 11.21 9.27 6.80
N ARG A 63 12.48 9.51 7.14
CA ARG A 63 13.61 9.27 6.22
C ARG A 63 13.67 7.81 5.75
N ARG A 64 13.38 6.85 6.63
CA ARG A 64 13.36 5.43 6.30
C ARG A 64 12.21 5.04 5.35
N TYR A 65 11.06 5.71 5.46
CA TYR A 65 9.86 5.47 4.63
C TYR A 65 9.70 6.50 3.53
N ASP A 66 10.73 7.29 3.29
CA ASP A 66 10.71 8.30 2.25
C ASP A 66 10.57 7.69 0.86
N GLU A 67 10.00 8.48 -0.03
CA GLU A 67 9.81 8.11 -1.43
C GLU A 67 11.11 8.27 -2.24
N TRP A 68 12.07 9.01 -1.69
CA TRP A 68 13.40 9.23 -2.28
C TRP A 68 14.49 8.55 -1.44
N PRO A 69 14.85 7.31 -1.75
CA PRO A 69 15.92 6.63 -1.03
C PRO A 69 17.27 7.28 -1.40
N GLY A 70 17.92 7.85 -0.42
CA GLY A 70 19.25 8.43 -0.50
C GLY A 70 19.64 8.98 0.86
N ASP A 71 20.84 8.65 1.34
CA ASP A 71 21.33 9.11 2.65
C ASP A 71 21.93 10.52 2.61
N ASP A 72 22.07 11.12 1.41
CA ASP A 72 22.88 12.31 1.19
C ASP A 72 22.12 13.63 1.29
N TYR A 73 20.81 13.63 1.59
CA TYR A 73 20.05 14.86 1.76
C TYR A 73 19.36 14.96 3.12
N GLU A 74 19.27 16.18 3.63
CA GLU A 74 18.46 16.49 4.79
C GLU A 74 17.00 16.69 4.36
N GLY A 75 16.06 16.05 5.06
CA GLY A 75 14.65 16.14 4.78
C GLY A 75 13.98 14.78 4.60
N SER A 76 12.69 14.81 4.32
CA SER A 76 11.88 13.63 3.99
C SER A 76 10.50 14.07 3.50
N SER A 77 9.66 13.13 3.02
CA SER A 77 8.30 13.44 2.59
C SER A 77 7.29 13.42 3.75
N CYS A 78 6.20 14.19 3.61
CA CYS A 78 5.06 14.13 4.54
C CYS A 78 4.46 12.72 4.58
N ARG A 79 4.38 12.05 3.44
CA ARG A 79 3.86 10.69 3.34
C ARG A 79 4.75 9.68 4.08
N GLY A 80 6.07 9.80 3.97
CA GLY A 80 7.02 8.98 4.71
C GLY A 80 6.81 9.07 6.22
N ALA A 81 6.60 10.28 6.75
CA ALA A 81 6.32 10.51 8.16
C ALA A 81 5.00 9.85 8.61
N LEU A 82 3.94 9.95 7.79
CA LEU A 82 2.64 9.33 8.09
C LEU A 82 2.69 7.80 8.00
N LYS A 83 3.38 7.24 7.01
CA LYS A 83 3.65 5.79 6.93
C LYS A 83 4.35 5.29 8.19
N ALA A 84 5.34 6.04 8.68
CA ALA A 84 6.06 5.71 9.89
C ALA A 84 5.13 5.69 11.12
N TRP A 85 4.31 6.72 11.28
CA TRP A 85 3.33 6.78 12.38
C TRP A 85 2.32 5.64 12.33
N HIS A 86 1.78 5.36 11.14
CA HIS A 86 0.80 4.30 10.94
C HIS A 86 1.39 2.91 11.26
N LYS A 87 2.65 2.65 10.86
CA LYS A 87 3.29 1.35 11.06
C LYS A 87 3.80 1.11 12.49
N HIS A 88 4.22 2.15 13.18
CA HIS A 88 4.98 2.02 14.43
C HIS A 88 4.36 2.74 15.63
N GLY A 89 3.34 3.56 15.41
CA GLY A 89 2.92 4.50 16.43
C GLY A 89 3.98 5.60 16.65
N VAL A 90 3.92 6.27 17.80
CA VAL A 90 4.92 7.27 18.18
C VAL A 90 5.17 7.24 19.68
N CYS A 91 6.45 7.18 20.09
CA CYS A 91 6.82 7.20 21.50
C CYS A 91 6.82 8.63 22.07
N SER A 92 6.85 8.71 23.40
CA SER A 92 7.09 9.95 24.12
C SER A 92 8.48 10.52 23.78
N ASP A 93 8.59 11.84 23.76
CA ASP A 93 9.86 12.56 23.64
C ASP A 93 10.84 12.27 24.78
N MET A 94 10.34 11.84 25.94
CA MET A 94 11.18 11.38 27.05
C MET A 94 11.97 10.12 26.72
N LEU A 95 11.44 9.23 25.88
CA LEU A 95 12.08 7.98 25.48
C LEU A 95 12.97 8.13 24.23
N TRP A 96 12.68 9.12 23.41
CA TRP A 96 13.50 9.44 22.26
C TRP A 96 13.58 10.96 22.05
N PRO A 97 14.40 11.65 22.83
CA PRO A 97 14.49 13.10 22.80
C PRO A 97 15.17 13.61 21.53
N TYR A 98 14.77 14.78 21.11
CA TYR A 98 15.47 15.52 20.06
C TYR A 98 16.65 16.29 20.66
N SER A 99 17.78 16.27 19.95
CA SER A 99 18.93 17.13 20.23
C SER A 99 19.44 17.67 18.89
N ALA A 100 19.45 18.99 18.73
CA ALA A 100 19.86 19.64 17.49
C ALA A 100 21.29 19.25 17.09
N GLY A 101 21.47 18.83 15.83
CA GLY A 101 22.77 18.45 15.28
C GLY A 101 23.40 17.19 15.89
N ARG A 102 22.67 16.46 16.75
CA ARG A 102 23.16 15.22 17.36
C ARG A 102 22.10 14.13 17.37
N PHE A 103 22.41 12.98 16.81
CA PHE A 103 21.57 11.79 16.97
C PHE A 103 21.66 11.25 18.39
N VAL A 104 20.52 11.08 19.05
CA VAL A 104 20.36 10.43 20.35
C VAL A 104 19.64 9.10 20.14
N ARG A 105 20.22 8.01 20.65
CA ARG A 105 19.57 6.70 20.59
C ARG A 105 18.33 6.68 21.50
N PRO A 106 17.24 6.00 21.07
CA PRO A 106 16.07 5.85 21.91
C PRO A 106 16.38 5.06 23.20
N ALA A 107 15.71 5.39 24.27
CA ALA A 107 15.77 4.63 25.52
C ALA A 107 15.03 3.29 25.38
N LYS A 108 15.40 2.31 26.22
CA LYS A 108 14.74 0.99 26.24
C LYS A 108 13.22 1.16 26.47
N GLY A 109 12.41 0.45 25.68
CA GLY A 109 10.95 0.47 25.77
C GLY A 109 10.27 1.58 24.92
N TRP A 110 11.03 2.35 24.13
CA TRP A 110 10.46 3.36 23.24
C TRP A 110 9.45 2.76 22.23
N ASP A 111 9.75 1.58 21.74
CA ASP A 111 8.95 0.81 20.80
C ASP A 111 7.60 0.37 21.41
N ALA A 112 7.63 -0.17 22.63
CA ALA A 112 6.41 -0.52 23.35
C ALA A 112 5.56 0.71 23.71
N ASP A 113 6.19 1.83 24.08
CA ASP A 113 5.49 3.09 24.33
C ASP A 113 4.88 3.69 23.06
N ALA A 114 5.56 3.57 21.91
CA ALA A 114 5.07 4.05 20.62
C ALA A 114 3.74 3.39 20.24
N LEU A 115 3.56 2.13 20.57
CA LEU A 115 2.33 1.37 20.32
C LEU A 115 1.12 1.92 21.11
N SER A 116 1.34 2.72 22.14
CA SER A 116 0.25 3.37 22.90
C SER A 116 -0.34 4.59 22.18
N ARG A 117 0.32 5.10 21.15
CA ARG A 117 -0.11 6.27 20.37
C ARG A 117 -0.12 5.97 18.87
N PRO A 118 -0.98 5.03 18.41
CA PRO A 118 -1.08 4.66 17.01
C PRO A 118 -1.76 5.77 16.21
N LEU A 119 -1.42 5.86 14.92
CA LEU A 119 -2.24 6.54 13.92
C LEU A 119 -3.34 5.57 13.49
N GLY A 120 -4.57 6.05 13.39
CA GLY A 120 -5.68 5.32 12.80
C GLY A 120 -5.66 5.42 11.28
N VAL A 121 -6.39 6.36 10.75
CA VAL A 121 -6.48 6.59 9.30
C VAL A 121 -5.78 7.89 8.93
N TYR A 122 -5.21 7.92 7.72
CA TYR A 122 -4.74 9.14 7.09
C TYR A 122 -5.07 9.13 5.60
N TYR A 123 -5.39 10.29 5.05
CA TYR A 123 -5.70 10.47 3.63
C TYR A 123 -5.22 11.82 3.12
N ARG A 124 -4.87 11.85 1.85
CA ARG A 124 -4.41 13.06 1.16
C ARG A 124 -5.61 13.94 0.85
N ILE A 125 -5.47 15.23 1.09
CA ILE A 125 -6.45 16.26 0.72
C ILE A 125 -5.90 17.00 -0.49
N ASP A 126 -6.77 17.41 -1.41
CA ASP A 126 -6.36 18.36 -2.45
C ASP A 126 -5.95 19.68 -1.78
N CYS A 127 -4.66 19.97 -1.79
CA CYS A 127 -4.12 21.17 -1.13
C CYS A 127 -4.56 22.48 -1.79
N HIS A 128 -5.14 22.44 -3.00
CA HIS A 128 -5.72 23.61 -3.65
C HIS A 128 -7.20 23.84 -3.31
N SER A 129 -7.86 22.86 -2.69
CA SER A 129 -9.24 22.99 -2.23
C SER A 129 -9.31 23.55 -0.81
N ILE A 130 -9.46 24.89 -0.67
CA ILE A 130 -9.59 25.55 0.63
C ILE A 130 -10.75 24.97 1.45
N VAL A 131 -11.87 24.65 0.79
CA VAL A 131 -13.07 24.11 1.44
C VAL A 131 -12.82 22.74 2.04
N ASP A 132 -12.10 21.85 1.32
CA ASP A 132 -11.78 20.52 1.81
C ASP A 132 -10.80 20.57 2.99
N LEU A 133 -9.83 21.48 2.95
CA LEU A 133 -8.93 21.73 4.07
C LEU A 133 -9.67 22.24 5.31
N GLN A 134 -10.60 23.18 5.15
CA GLN A 134 -11.44 23.69 6.25
C GLN A 134 -12.34 22.59 6.81
N ALA A 135 -12.96 21.78 5.95
CA ALA A 135 -13.78 20.64 6.35
C ALA A 135 -12.95 19.62 7.14
N ALA A 136 -11.77 19.26 6.64
CA ALA A 136 -10.86 18.33 7.31
C ALA A 136 -10.42 18.87 8.70
N ILE A 137 -10.03 20.16 8.82
CA ILE A 137 -9.69 20.76 10.11
C ILE A 137 -10.88 20.72 11.06
N THR A 138 -12.09 20.96 10.56
CA THR A 138 -13.31 20.92 11.37
C THR A 138 -13.59 19.51 11.89
N GLU A 139 -13.39 18.49 11.05
CA GLU A 139 -13.69 17.10 11.37
C GLU A 139 -12.63 16.49 12.32
N VAL A 140 -11.34 16.61 11.98
CA VAL A 140 -10.27 15.93 12.73
C VAL A 140 -9.56 16.82 13.75
N GLY A 141 -9.69 18.13 13.68
CA GLY A 141 -9.11 19.11 14.61
C GLY A 141 -7.77 19.69 14.18
N ALA A 142 -6.92 18.96 13.48
CA ALA A 142 -5.65 19.43 12.91
C ALA A 142 -5.28 18.61 11.69
N ILE A 143 -4.63 19.22 10.70
CA ILE A 143 -4.13 18.56 9.49
C ILE A 143 -2.64 18.81 9.32
N TYR A 144 -1.97 17.85 8.68
CA TYR A 144 -0.53 17.88 8.40
C TYR A 144 -0.29 18.35 6.98
N VAL A 145 0.51 19.40 6.82
CA VAL A 145 0.68 20.04 5.52
C VAL A 145 2.12 20.41 5.23
N SER A 146 2.41 20.67 3.94
CA SER A 146 3.66 21.30 3.51
C SER A 146 3.41 22.42 2.50
N ALA A 147 4.29 23.41 2.53
CA ALA A 147 4.28 24.53 1.60
C ALA A 147 5.71 25.06 1.37
N LYS A 148 5.89 25.81 0.29
CA LYS A 148 7.09 26.63 0.11
C LYS A 148 7.03 27.82 1.06
N VAL A 149 8.12 28.07 1.80
CA VAL A 149 8.21 29.21 2.73
C VAL A 149 9.07 30.33 2.14
N HIS A 150 8.82 31.52 2.59
CA HIS A 150 9.45 32.77 2.12
C HIS A 150 9.76 33.73 3.27
N ASN A 151 10.26 34.93 2.98
CA ASN A 151 10.68 35.89 4.00
C ASN A 151 9.60 36.30 4.98
N GLY A 152 8.33 36.39 4.58
CA GLY A 152 7.21 36.71 5.47
C GLY A 152 7.07 35.75 6.66
N TRP A 153 7.52 34.49 6.52
CA TRP A 153 7.60 33.56 7.64
C TRP A 153 8.74 33.90 8.60
N ALA A 154 9.91 34.28 8.05
CA ALA A 154 11.08 34.66 8.84
C ALA A 154 10.85 35.96 9.63
N ASP A 155 10.07 36.90 9.08
CA ASP A 155 9.79 38.19 9.69
C ASP A 155 8.95 38.09 10.97
N LEU A 156 8.34 36.94 11.23
CA LEU A 156 7.64 36.66 12.48
C LEU A 156 8.58 36.15 13.60
N ALA A 157 9.87 35.94 13.35
CA ALA A 157 10.84 35.64 14.40
C ALA A 157 11.05 36.83 15.34
N ARG A 158 11.03 36.59 16.65
CA ARG A 158 11.12 37.60 17.68
C ARG A 158 12.28 37.33 18.64
N LYS A 159 12.82 38.37 19.27
CA LYS A 159 13.85 38.20 20.30
C LYS A 159 13.33 37.53 21.59
N ARG A 160 12.04 37.63 21.86
CA ARG A 160 11.39 37.03 23.04
C ARG A 160 10.03 36.44 22.67
N ALA A 161 9.66 35.38 23.36
CA ALA A 161 8.35 34.77 23.19
C ALA A 161 7.21 35.72 23.54
N VAL A 162 6.21 35.77 22.70
CA VAL A 162 4.98 36.53 22.91
C VAL A 162 3.93 35.60 23.46
N LYS A 163 3.23 36.01 24.56
CA LYS A 163 2.13 35.23 25.14
C LYS A 163 1.08 34.96 24.03
N PRO A 164 0.55 33.73 23.94
CA PRO A 164 -0.49 33.45 22.96
C PRO A 164 -1.72 34.31 23.27
N PRO A 165 -2.35 34.88 22.23
CA PRO A 165 -3.53 35.72 22.43
C PRO A 165 -4.73 34.90 22.90
N ALA A 166 -5.69 35.55 23.55
CA ALA A 166 -6.92 34.93 24.01
C ALA A 166 -7.93 34.67 22.85
N ARG A 167 -7.74 35.31 21.69
CA ARG A 167 -8.61 35.23 20.52
C ARG A 167 -7.80 34.98 19.26
N HIS A 168 -8.33 34.23 18.32
CA HIS A 168 -7.72 34.03 16.99
C HIS A 168 -7.46 35.35 16.25
N ALA A 169 -8.39 36.30 16.36
CA ALA A 169 -8.28 37.62 15.73
C ALA A 169 -6.98 38.36 16.07
N ASP A 170 -6.39 38.05 17.22
CA ASP A 170 -5.17 38.72 17.71
C ASP A 170 -3.87 37.97 17.30
N LEU A 171 -3.97 36.87 16.51
CA LEU A 171 -2.80 36.19 15.98
C LEU A 171 -2.11 37.03 14.90
N PRO A 172 -0.76 37.03 14.85
CA PRO A 172 -0.01 37.73 13.83
C PRO A 172 -0.24 37.04 12.47
N ILE A 173 -0.19 37.83 11.40
CA ILE A 173 -0.41 37.35 10.02
C ILE A 173 0.97 37.24 9.33
N ILE A 174 1.20 36.10 8.64
CA ILE A 174 2.32 35.93 7.74
C ILE A 174 2.09 36.86 6.54
N GLN A 175 3.04 37.78 6.30
CA GLN A 175 2.92 38.73 5.20
C GLN A 175 3.12 38.01 3.86
N VAL A 176 2.16 38.12 2.97
CA VAL A 176 2.27 37.59 1.60
C VAL A 176 3.40 38.32 0.89
N VAL A 177 4.33 37.55 0.32
CA VAL A 177 5.46 38.09 -0.43
C VAL A 177 5.39 37.58 -1.87
N SER A 178 5.07 38.47 -2.80
CA SER A 178 5.12 38.19 -4.22
C SER A 178 6.56 38.20 -4.71
N ASN A 179 6.99 37.10 -5.35
CA ASN A 179 8.20 37.06 -6.19
C ASN A 179 9.58 37.06 -5.51
N THR A 180 9.73 36.54 -4.31
CA THR A 180 11.05 36.19 -3.77
C THR A 180 11.28 34.70 -3.83
N GLY A 181 12.47 34.27 -4.28
CA GLY A 181 12.81 32.86 -4.42
C GLY A 181 12.44 32.07 -3.15
N SER A 182 11.82 30.87 -3.34
CA SER A 182 11.49 29.97 -2.25
C SER A 182 12.74 29.67 -1.41
N LYS A 183 12.62 29.76 -0.09
CA LYS A 183 13.69 29.33 0.84
C LYS A 183 13.70 27.82 1.09
N GLY A 184 12.81 27.07 0.42
CA GLY A 184 12.66 25.63 0.55
C GLY A 184 11.26 25.20 0.95
N GLY A 185 11.03 23.90 0.95
CA GLY A 185 9.81 23.29 1.49
C GLY A 185 9.84 23.24 3.01
N HIS A 186 8.66 23.37 3.62
CA HIS A 186 8.48 23.26 5.07
C HIS A 186 7.19 22.51 5.40
N ALA A 187 7.25 21.62 6.39
CA ALA A 187 6.10 20.88 6.88
C ALA A 187 5.68 21.38 8.25
N PHE A 188 4.36 21.54 8.46
CA PHE A 188 3.79 22.12 9.67
C PHE A 188 2.35 21.65 9.89
N ALA A 189 1.72 22.09 10.98
CA ALA A 189 0.33 21.79 11.29
C ALA A 189 -0.60 22.98 10.97
N LEU A 190 -1.77 22.70 10.39
CA LEU A 190 -2.90 23.62 10.40
C LEU A 190 -3.89 23.17 11.47
N VAL A 191 -4.18 24.03 12.42
CA VAL A 191 -4.94 23.70 13.63
C VAL A 191 -6.24 24.51 13.77
N GLY A 192 -6.58 25.30 12.75
CA GLY A 192 -7.78 26.11 12.70
C GLY A 192 -7.79 27.00 11.46
N TYR A 193 -8.83 27.80 11.33
CA TYR A 193 -8.96 28.82 10.29
C TYR A 193 -9.94 29.93 10.73
N ASP A 194 -9.86 31.07 10.08
CA ASP A 194 -10.82 32.15 10.16
C ASP A 194 -10.95 32.81 8.77
N GLU A 195 -11.63 33.96 8.68
CA GLU A 195 -11.83 34.69 7.41
C GLU A 195 -10.55 35.18 6.75
N ARG A 196 -9.44 35.26 7.47
CA ARG A 196 -8.12 35.74 6.96
C ARG A 196 -7.26 34.61 6.39
N GLY A 197 -7.40 33.39 6.92
CA GLY A 197 -6.54 32.28 6.53
C GLY A 197 -6.54 31.12 7.52
N PHE A 198 -5.56 30.24 7.37
CA PHE A 198 -5.35 29.11 8.26
C PHE A 198 -4.54 29.48 9.49
N VAL A 199 -4.86 28.85 10.62
CA VAL A 199 -4.03 28.96 11.85
C VAL A 199 -2.91 27.92 11.76
N VAL A 200 -1.70 28.40 11.67
CA VAL A 200 -0.47 27.57 11.65
C VAL A 200 -0.01 27.32 13.08
N GLN A 201 0.35 26.07 13.40
CA GLN A 201 1.28 25.73 14.46
C GLN A 201 2.62 25.36 13.81
N ASN A 202 3.65 26.19 14.04
CA ASN A 202 4.99 26.02 13.49
C ASN A 202 5.94 25.36 14.52
N SER A 203 7.04 24.81 14.02
CA SER A 203 8.09 24.15 14.79
C SER A 203 9.39 24.97 14.91
N TRP A 204 9.30 26.29 14.86
CA TRP A 204 10.43 27.22 15.00
C TRP A 204 10.47 27.90 16.39
N GLY A 205 9.97 27.20 17.40
CA GLY A 205 10.06 27.61 18.78
C GLY A 205 9.06 28.70 19.19
N ARG A 206 9.08 28.99 20.47
CA ARG A 206 8.15 29.99 21.12
C ARG A 206 8.44 31.44 20.69
N ASN A 207 9.59 31.69 20.11
CA ASN A 207 9.97 33.05 19.66
C ASN A 207 9.45 33.35 18.23
N TRP A 208 8.82 32.39 17.56
CA TRP A 208 8.18 32.63 16.28
C TRP A 208 6.68 32.94 16.47
N GLY A 209 6.20 33.95 15.77
CA GLY A 209 4.79 34.35 15.84
C GLY A 209 4.32 34.68 17.26
N ALA A 210 3.12 34.24 17.61
CA ALA A 210 2.56 34.28 18.96
C ALA A 210 2.77 32.93 19.66
N SER A 211 3.94 32.69 20.23
CA SER A 211 4.35 31.40 20.80
C SER A 211 4.14 30.21 19.87
N GLY A 212 4.66 30.31 18.65
CA GLY A 212 4.60 29.24 17.64
C GLY A 212 3.36 29.27 16.73
N PHE A 213 2.46 30.25 16.90
CA PHE A 213 1.23 30.37 16.11
C PHE A 213 1.17 31.64 15.29
N ALA A 214 0.58 31.55 14.09
CA ALA A 214 0.30 32.68 13.19
C ALA A 214 -0.85 32.34 12.24
N ILE A 215 -1.38 33.34 11.54
CA ILE A 215 -2.31 33.17 10.41
C ILE A 215 -1.52 33.10 9.11
N LEU A 216 -1.78 32.06 8.34
CA LEU A 216 -1.34 31.91 6.95
C LEU A 216 -2.48 32.32 6.03
N PRO A 217 -2.39 33.45 5.30
CA PRO A 217 -3.45 33.89 4.41
C PRO A 217 -3.79 32.86 3.35
N TYR A 218 -5.05 32.77 2.95
CA TYR A 218 -5.52 31.86 1.90
C TYR A 218 -4.82 32.11 0.57
N GLU A 219 -4.51 33.36 0.27
CA GLU A 219 -3.75 33.75 -0.93
C GLU A 219 -2.35 33.14 -0.91
N ASP A 220 -1.62 33.27 0.21
CA ASP A 220 -0.29 32.69 0.39
C ASP A 220 -0.32 31.16 0.26
N TRP A 221 -1.28 30.54 0.94
CA TRP A 221 -1.48 29.09 0.86
C TRP A 221 -1.71 28.62 -0.58
N SER A 222 -2.61 29.26 -1.32
CA SER A 222 -2.94 28.87 -2.70
C SER A 222 -1.77 28.96 -3.66
N MET A 223 -0.84 29.90 -3.41
CA MET A 223 0.39 30.06 -4.23
C MET A 223 1.50 29.08 -3.87
N ASN A 224 1.58 28.65 -2.61
CA ASN A 224 2.75 27.99 -2.06
C ASN A 224 2.51 26.56 -1.55
N CYS A 225 1.27 26.09 -1.47
CA CYS A 225 0.95 24.74 -0.98
C CYS A 225 1.60 23.66 -1.85
N THR A 226 2.05 22.57 -1.20
CA THR A 226 2.67 21.43 -1.89
C THR A 226 2.02 20.10 -1.53
N ASP A 227 1.54 19.95 -0.28
CA ASP A 227 0.91 18.71 0.17
C ASP A 227 0.01 18.95 1.38
N ALA A 228 -1.05 18.12 1.54
CA ALA A 228 -1.97 18.22 2.67
C ALA A 228 -2.55 16.84 3.02
N TRP A 229 -2.60 16.53 4.33
CA TRP A 229 -3.03 15.25 4.85
C TRP A 229 -3.92 15.41 6.08
N ALA A 230 -5.07 14.76 6.08
CA ALA A 230 -5.85 14.54 7.29
C ALA A 230 -5.39 13.24 7.95
N CYS A 231 -5.39 13.23 9.28
CA CYS A 231 -5.04 12.07 10.07
C CYS A 231 -5.89 12.00 11.35
N ALA A 232 -6.33 10.79 11.70
CA ALA A 232 -7.09 10.54 12.91
C ALA A 232 -6.31 9.63 13.86
N LEU A 233 -6.42 9.90 15.16
CA LEU A 233 -5.75 9.08 16.18
C LEU A 233 -6.34 7.67 16.21
N GLY A 234 -5.48 6.66 16.22
CA GLY A 234 -5.87 5.28 16.48
C GLY A 234 -6.26 5.02 17.94
N VAL A 235 -6.85 3.86 18.19
CA VAL A 235 -7.20 3.39 19.54
C VAL A 235 -6.11 2.44 20.02
N PRO A 236 -5.40 2.72 21.13
CA PRO A 236 -4.43 1.81 21.71
C PRO A 236 -5.11 0.53 22.18
N GLN A 237 -4.57 -0.62 21.80
CA GLN A 237 -5.03 -1.91 22.31
C GLN A 237 -4.16 -2.34 23.49
N ARG A 238 -4.80 -2.66 24.64
CA ARG A 238 -4.13 -3.28 25.77
C ARG A 238 -4.44 -4.78 25.76
N VAL A 239 -3.41 -5.60 25.69
CA VAL A 239 -3.56 -7.06 25.85
C VAL A 239 -3.38 -7.41 27.33
N ALA A 240 -4.18 -8.35 27.83
CA ALA A 240 -4.25 -8.75 29.25
C ALA A 240 -2.92 -9.26 29.86
N SER A 241 -1.90 -9.48 29.05
CA SER A 241 -0.55 -9.92 29.46
C SER A 241 0.45 -8.77 29.70
N GLY A 242 0.00 -7.51 29.71
CA GLY A 242 0.90 -6.35 29.81
C GLY A 242 1.70 -6.04 28.54
N GLN A 243 1.50 -6.80 27.47
CA GLN A 243 2.03 -6.48 26.14
C GLN A 243 0.99 -5.66 25.37
N VAL A 244 1.38 -4.50 24.88
CA VAL A 244 0.56 -3.72 23.95
C VAL A 244 0.76 -4.32 22.56
N GLN A 245 -0.24 -5.02 22.04
CA GLN A 245 -0.28 -5.32 20.61
C GLN A 245 -1.05 -4.21 19.90
N VAL A 246 -0.41 -3.58 18.95
CA VAL A 246 -1.09 -2.68 18.03
C VAL A 246 -1.80 -3.52 17.00
N GLY A 247 -3.10 -3.29 16.88
CA GLY A 247 -3.85 -3.70 15.71
C GLY A 247 -3.48 -2.86 14.50
N ALA A 248 -2.17 -2.72 14.24
CA ALA A 248 -1.67 -2.15 13.01
C ALA A 248 -1.34 -3.30 12.07
N SER A 249 -1.93 -3.23 10.90
CA SER A 249 -1.72 -4.14 9.76
C SER A 249 -2.17 -5.57 9.98
N ALA A 250 -3.45 -5.74 10.01
CA ALA A 250 -4.10 -7.01 9.79
C ALA A 250 -3.97 -7.52 8.34
N PHE A 251 -3.50 -6.71 7.42
CA PHE A 251 -3.06 -7.12 6.08
C PHE A 251 -1.53 -7.28 6.03
N ARG A 252 -0.97 -8.03 6.98
CA ARG A 252 0.38 -8.56 6.80
C ARG A 252 0.31 -9.75 5.85
N VAL A 253 0.37 -9.48 4.58
CA VAL A 253 0.88 -10.44 3.62
C VAL A 253 2.41 -10.37 3.72
N GLY A 254 2.98 -11.40 4.31
CA GLY A 254 4.42 -11.46 4.55
C GLY A 254 4.85 -10.82 5.88
N ALA A 255 5.58 -11.58 6.66
CA ALA A 255 6.10 -11.17 7.95
C ALA A 255 7.08 -10.00 7.82
N GLY A 256 6.54 -8.78 7.68
CA GLY A 256 7.31 -7.58 7.99
C GLY A 256 7.73 -7.67 9.46
N ARG A 257 8.99 -7.92 9.72
CA ARG A 257 9.51 -7.95 11.09
C ARG A 257 9.24 -6.62 11.75
N SER A 258 8.56 -6.66 12.89
CA SER A 258 8.42 -5.53 13.80
C SER A 258 9.81 -4.91 14.08
N LEU A 259 9.87 -3.60 14.32
CA LEU A 259 11.07 -2.93 14.87
C LEU A 259 11.66 -3.70 16.09
N LEU A 260 10.82 -4.41 16.84
CA LEU A 260 11.22 -5.31 17.94
C LEU A 260 12.16 -6.45 17.49
N SER A 261 12.07 -6.92 16.25
CA SER A 261 12.94 -7.98 15.74
C SER A 261 14.28 -7.45 15.21
N ILE A 262 14.38 -6.16 14.89
CA ILE A 262 15.63 -5.52 14.46
C ILE A 262 16.57 -5.35 15.65
N ASP A 263 16.03 -4.95 16.81
CA ASP A 263 16.83 -4.82 18.04
C ASP A 263 17.40 -6.15 18.56
N ARG A 264 16.70 -7.27 18.36
CA ARG A 264 17.18 -8.60 18.72
C ARG A 264 18.32 -9.12 17.86
N ALA A 265 18.45 -8.60 16.64
CA ALA A 265 19.52 -8.99 15.71
C ALA A 265 20.78 -8.13 15.82
N GLY A 266 20.81 -7.13 16.72
CA GLY A 266 21.94 -6.23 16.91
C GLY A 266 22.17 -5.23 15.79
N SER A 267 21.24 -5.13 14.81
CA SER A 267 21.25 -4.12 13.78
C SER A 267 20.48 -2.89 14.27
N SER A 268 21.16 -1.75 14.33
CA SER A 268 20.49 -0.47 14.58
C SER A 268 19.50 -0.17 13.48
N PRO A 269 18.27 0.31 13.78
CA PRO A 269 17.35 0.78 12.74
C PRO A 269 17.91 1.96 11.94
N PHE A 270 19.01 2.56 12.41
CA PHE A 270 19.71 3.71 11.82
C PHE A 270 21.01 3.38 11.10
N ASN A 271 21.45 2.12 11.18
CA ASN A 271 22.47 1.53 10.30
C ASN A 271 21.88 0.26 9.72
N PRO A 272 20.91 0.36 8.81
CA PRO A 272 20.50 -0.81 8.06
C PRO A 272 21.74 -1.29 7.30
N PRO A 273 21.95 -2.61 7.19
CA PRO A 273 22.92 -3.12 6.24
C PRO A 273 22.55 -2.57 4.85
N ASP A 274 23.53 -2.33 3.98
CA ASP A 274 23.37 -1.80 2.62
C ASP A 274 22.29 -2.54 1.81
N ASP A 275 21.96 -3.78 2.22
CA ASP A 275 20.79 -4.54 1.77
C ASP A 275 20.04 -5.14 2.99
N PRO A 276 18.94 -4.49 3.44
CA PRO A 276 18.21 -4.93 4.63
C PRO A 276 17.40 -6.21 4.45
N TRP A 277 17.41 -6.84 3.27
CA TRP A 277 16.55 -7.97 2.97
C TRP A 277 17.25 -9.09 2.18
N PRO A 278 16.99 -10.38 2.53
CA PRO A 278 16.46 -10.91 3.78
C PRO A 278 17.53 -10.86 4.88
N PHE A 279 17.17 -10.35 6.03
CA PHE A 279 18.08 -10.31 7.17
C PHE A 279 18.55 -11.72 7.55
N ASN A 280 19.84 -11.97 7.58
CA ASN A 280 20.47 -13.21 8.03
C ASN A 280 20.15 -14.48 7.21
N HIS A 281 19.67 -14.38 5.97
CA HIS A 281 19.59 -15.53 5.09
C HIS A 281 20.83 -15.61 4.21
N GLU A 282 21.59 -16.68 4.35
CA GLU A 282 22.68 -17.04 3.45
C GLU A 282 22.11 -17.82 2.26
N PHE A 283 22.04 -17.19 1.09
CA PHE A 283 21.63 -17.85 -0.14
C PHE A 283 22.70 -18.81 -0.61
N LEU A 284 22.34 -20.07 -0.80
CA LEU A 284 23.21 -21.09 -1.39
C LEU A 284 23.44 -20.81 -2.88
N ASN A 285 22.40 -20.35 -3.57
CA ASN A 285 22.52 -19.83 -4.92
C ASN A 285 22.58 -18.30 -4.91
N PRO A 286 23.73 -17.69 -5.24
CA PRO A 286 23.88 -16.24 -5.28
C PRO A 286 22.90 -15.54 -6.25
N ASP A 287 22.44 -16.24 -7.30
CA ASP A 287 21.53 -15.71 -8.30
C ASP A 287 20.10 -15.49 -7.75
N TYR A 288 19.77 -16.06 -6.58
CA TYR A 288 18.49 -15.88 -5.89
C TYR A 288 18.51 -14.73 -4.86
N ARG A 289 19.63 -14.02 -4.72
CA ARG A 289 19.68 -12.85 -3.83
C ARG A 289 18.71 -11.78 -4.29
N PRO A 290 17.97 -11.16 -3.36
CA PRO A 290 17.05 -10.09 -3.69
C PRO A 290 17.71 -8.95 -4.45
N LEU A 291 16.98 -8.42 -5.42
CA LEU A 291 17.41 -7.23 -6.17
C LEU A 291 17.44 -5.99 -5.28
N SER A 292 18.24 -4.99 -5.66
CA SER A 292 18.10 -3.65 -5.11
C SER A 292 16.72 -3.07 -5.46
N THR A 293 16.26 -2.08 -4.70
CA THR A 293 15.02 -1.36 -4.97
C THR A 293 15.01 -0.75 -6.38
N GLU A 294 16.12 -0.14 -6.80
CA GLU A 294 16.29 0.41 -8.14
C GLU A 294 16.13 -0.67 -9.23
N GLN A 295 16.77 -1.81 -9.08
CA GLN A 295 16.67 -2.91 -10.05
C GLN A 295 15.24 -3.43 -10.16
N ALA A 296 14.49 -3.52 -9.05
CA ALA A 296 13.09 -3.92 -9.05
C ALA A 296 12.22 -2.91 -9.80
N TYR A 297 12.38 -1.60 -9.54
CA TYR A 297 11.66 -0.57 -10.29
C TYR A 297 11.96 -0.58 -11.79
N ARG A 298 13.19 -0.91 -12.18
CA ARG A 298 13.59 -1.01 -13.59
C ARG A 298 12.96 -2.21 -14.35
N MET A 299 12.24 -3.09 -13.64
CA MET A 299 11.45 -4.20 -14.19
C MET A 299 9.95 -3.99 -13.95
N THR A 300 9.52 -2.83 -13.47
CA THR A 300 8.16 -2.57 -13.05
C THR A 300 7.53 -1.43 -13.83
N LEU A 301 6.34 -1.67 -14.38
CA LEU A 301 5.43 -0.64 -14.88
C LEU A 301 4.44 -0.29 -13.75
N VAL A 302 4.40 0.99 -13.37
CA VAL A 302 3.49 1.49 -12.34
C VAL A 302 2.37 2.26 -13.03
N THR A 303 1.11 1.90 -12.77
CA THR A 303 -0.07 2.62 -13.27
C THR A 303 -0.74 3.42 -12.15
N GLY A 304 -1.27 4.59 -12.51
CA GLY A 304 -2.02 5.48 -11.62
C GLY A 304 -3.54 5.23 -11.61
N ASN A 305 -4.27 6.13 -10.95
CA ASN A 305 -5.74 6.05 -10.78
C ASN A 305 -6.54 6.16 -12.08
N ASP A 306 -5.94 6.64 -13.14
CA ASP A 306 -6.52 6.80 -14.47
C ASP A 306 -6.04 5.72 -15.46
N GLY A 307 -5.31 4.72 -14.98
CA GLY A 307 -4.69 3.70 -15.80
C GLY A 307 -3.48 4.16 -16.61
N GLU A 308 -3.01 5.40 -16.43
CA GLU A 308 -1.82 5.92 -17.08
C GLU A 308 -0.52 5.40 -16.42
N ILE A 309 0.58 5.35 -17.19
CA ILE A 309 1.90 5.06 -16.62
C ILE A 309 2.34 6.22 -15.72
N VAL A 310 2.67 5.88 -14.48
CA VAL A 310 3.22 6.83 -13.49
C VAL A 310 4.72 6.63 -13.42
N PRO A 311 5.52 7.70 -13.59
CA PRO A 311 6.97 7.61 -13.42
C PRO A 311 7.31 7.36 -11.95
N THR A 312 8.45 6.73 -11.75
CA THR A 312 9.08 6.53 -10.45
C THR A 312 10.42 7.25 -10.43
N ASP A 313 11.01 7.43 -9.28
CA ASP A 313 12.31 8.10 -9.13
C ASP A 313 13.44 7.43 -9.92
N PHE A 314 13.26 6.13 -10.22
CA PHE A 314 14.22 5.31 -10.96
C PHE A 314 13.89 5.20 -12.45
N THR A 315 12.86 5.90 -12.93
CA THR A 315 12.39 5.83 -14.31
C THR A 315 12.30 7.24 -14.93
N ARG A 316 12.22 7.31 -16.25
CA ARG A 316 12.22 8.59 -16.98
C ARG A 316 11.02 9.47 -16.66
N ALA A 317 11.15 10.76 -16.97
CA ALA A 317 10.11 11.76 -16.80
C ALA A 317 8.78 11.39 -17.50
N VAL A 318 7.66 11.83 -16.91
CA VAL A 318 6.28 11.53 -17.36
C VAL A 318 6.02 11.83 -18.84
N SER A 319 6.72 12.83 -19.39
CA SER A 319 6.55 13.26 -20.79
C SER A 319 6.94 12.22 -21.84
N ASP A 320 7.63 11.14 -21.45
CA ASP A 320 8.07 10.04 -22.35
C ASP A 320 7.59 8.68 -21.88
N ARG A 321 6.28 8.54 -21.65
CA ARG A 321 5.66 7.28 -21.21
C ARG A 321 5.92 6.12 -22.18
N MET A 322 5.85 6.39 -23.48
CA MET A 322 6.11 5.37 -24.51
C MET A 322 7.57 4.91 -24.47
N GLY A 323 8.52 5.84 -24.33
CA GLY A 323 9.93 5.52 -24.19
C GLY A 323 10.22 4.70 -22.93
N LEU A 324 9.57 5.02 -21.81
CA LEU A 324 9.67 4.26 -20.56
C LEU A 324 9.18 2.82 -20.73
N VAL A 325 7.99 2.63 -21.32
CA VAL A 325 7.46 1.28 -21.57
C VAL A 325 8.34 0.53 -22.54
N SER A 326 8.83 1.19 -23.60
CA SER A 326 9.79 0.57 -24.55
C SER A 326 11.09 0.14 -23.84
N GLU A 327 11.63 0.96 -22.96
CA GLU A 327 12.83 0.63 -22.19
C GLU A 327 12.62 -0.64 -21.37
N ILE A 328 11.52 -0.71 -20.58
CA ILE A 328 11.27 -1.81 -19.65
C ILE A 328 10.89 -3.09 -20.39
N VAL A 329 10.05 -3.00 -21.42
CA VAL A 329 9.43 -4.18 -22.08
C VAL A 329 10.19 -4.65 -23.31
N VAL A 330 10.94 -3.76 -23.97
CA VAL A 330 11.62 -4.11 -25.23
C VAL A 330 13.14 -4.07 -25.09
N GLU A 331 13.69 -2.93 -24.68
CA GLU A 331 15.14 -2.72 -24.77
C GLU A 331 15.90 -3.55 -23.72
N ARG A 332 15.46 -3.54 -22.47
CA ARG A 332 16.08 -4.30 -21.39
C ARG A 332 15.98 -5.81 -21.58
N PRO A 333 14.79 -6.39 -21.93
CA PRO A 333 14.70 -7.82 -22.22
C PRO A 333 15.59 -8.25 -23.40
N LEU A 334 15.66 -7.45 -24.48
CA LEU A 334 16.53 -7.74 -25.61
C LEU A 334 18.02 -7.68 -25.22
N ALA A 335 18.41 -6.69 -24.42
CA ALA A 335 19.78 -6.57 -23.92
C ALA A 335 20.14 -7.77 -23.02
N TRP A 336 19.23 -8.16 -22.12
CA TRP A 336 19.42 -9.31 -21.24
C TRP A 336 19.50 -10.65 -22.03
N ALA A 337 18.71 -10.78 -23.09
CA ALA A 337 18.69 -11.98 -23.93
C ALA A 337 19.90 -12.08 -24.89
N LYS A 338 20.73 -11.02 -25.01
CA LYS A 338 21.90 -11.01 -25.91
C LYS A 338 22.87 -12.11 -25.52
N GLY A 339 23.20 -12.98 -26.48
CA GLY A 339 24.09 -14.13 -26.29
C GLY A 339 23.45 -15.37 -25.64
N ARG A 340 22.20 -15.29 -25.19
CA ARG A 340 21.44 -16.44 -24.69
C ARG A 340 20.85 -17.24 -25.85
N LYS A 341 20.83 -18.58 -25.72
CA LYS A 341 20.26 -19.49 -26.74
C LYS A 341 18.76 -19.70 -26.47
N GLY A 342 17.99 -19.91 -27.55
CA GLY A 342 16.55 -20.16 -27.46
C GLY A 342 15.67 -18.91 -27.45
N PRO A 343 14.34 -19.08 -27.30
CA PRO A 343 13.41 -17.97 -27.24
C PRO A 343 13.62 -17.10 -25.99
N LEU A 344 13.36 -15.83 -26.14
CA LEU A 344 13.21 -14.93 -24.98
C LEU A 344 11.88 -15.21 -24.30
N LYS A 345 11.94 -15.76 -23.10
CA LYS A 345 10.76 -15.98 -22.24
C LYS A 345 10.52 -14.71 -21.44
N LEU A 346 9.48 -13.96 -21.81
CA LEU A 346 9.03 -12.77 -21.10
C LEU A 346 7.81 -13.10 -20.25
N LEU A 347 7.87 -12.85 -18.97
CA LEU A 347 6.77 -13.06 -18.04
C LEU A 347 6.23 -11.70 -17.57
N VAL A 348 4.94 -11.43 -17.84
CA VAL A 348 4.24 -10.28 -17.32
C VAL A 348 3.49 -10.70 -16.06
N TYR A 349 3.89 -10.14 -14.91
CA TYR A 349 3.29 -10.44 -13.61
C TYR A 349 2.43 -9.27 -13.15
N ALA A 350 1.10 -9.46 -13.16
CA ALA A 350 0.14 -8.49 -12.67
C ALA A 350 -0.21 -8.80 -11.21
N HIS A 351 0.20 -7.89 -10.34
CA HIS A 351 0.04 -8.05 -8.89
C HIS A 351 -1.40 -7.82 -8.42
N GLY A 352 -1.76 -8.38 -7.27
CA GLY A 352 -3.04 -8.15 -6.59
C GLY A 352 -3.24 -6.69 -6.17
N GLY A 353 -4.49 -6.23 -6.19
CA GLY A 353 -4.86 -4.82 -6.07
C GLY A 353 -4.88 -4.24 -4.65
N LEU A 354 -4.56 -4.98 -3.60
CA LEU A 354 -4.62 -4.50 -2.20
C LEU A 354 -3.24 -4.34 -1.54
N ASN A 355 -2.17 -4.34 -2.33
CA ASN A 355 -0.82 -4.11 -1.82
C ASN A 355 -0.39 -2.67 -2.09
N SER A 356 0.31 -2.06 -1.14
CA SER A 356 0.98 -0.79 -1.39
C SER A 356 2.09 -0.95 -2.44
N GLN A 357 2.47 0.14 -3.08
CA GLN A 357 3.58 0.12 -4.03
C GLN A 357 4.87 -0.43 -3.39
N ASP A 358 5.15 -0.07 -2.14
CA ASP A 358 6.34 -0.52 -1.42
C ASP A 358 6.32 -2.03 -1.16
N GLU A 359 5.18 -2.58 -0.74
CA GLU A 359 5.01 -4.03 -0.55
C GLU A 359 5.17 -4.78 -1.89
N SER A 360 4.63 -4.23 -2.97
CA SER A 360 4.83 -4.78 -4.31
C SER A 360 6.30 -4.80 -4.71
N ILE A 361 7.03 -3.71 -4.46
CA ILE A 361 8.47 -3.64 -4.75
C ILE A 361 9.29 -4.62 -3.88
N GLN A 362 8.97 -4.75 -2.58
CA GLN A 362 9.65 -5.76 -1.73
C GLN A 362 9.46 -7.17 -2.28
N ARG A 363 8.25 -7.50 -2.69
CA ARG A 363 7.93 -8.78 -3.33
C ARG A 363 8.70 -9.00 -4.63
N ILE A 364 8.76 -7.98 -5.49
CA ILE A 364 9.49 -8.03 -6.77
C ILE A 364 10.98 -8.26 -6.54
N ARG A 365 11.57 -7.63 -5.52
CA ARG A 365 12.98 -7.83 -5.17
C ARG A 365 13.33 -9.30 -4.90
N VAL A 366 12.40 -10.06 -4.32
CA VAL A 366 12.57 -11.49 -4.00
C VAL A 366 12.21 -12.39 -5.19
N LEU A 367 11.12 -12.10 -5.91
CA LEU A 367 10.64 -12.95 -6.99
C LEU A 367 11.45 -12.81 -8.28
N ALA A 368 11.84 -11.60 -8.65
CA ALA A 368 12.52 -11.36 -9.93
C ALA A 368 13.82 -12.19 -10.10
N PRO A 369 14.70 -12.33 -9.09
CA PRO A 369 15.87 -13.22 -9.19
C PRO A 369 15.52 -14.67 -9.50
N CYS A 370 14.42 -15.18 -8.91
CA CYS A 370 13.99 -16.56 -9.14
C CYS A 370 13.64 -16.80 -10.61
N PHE A 371 13.00 -15.85 -11.27
CA PHE A 371 12.71 -15.90 -12.70
C PHE A 371 13.98 -15.75 -13.55
N LEU A 372 14.80 -14.73 -13.25
CA LEU A 372 16.01 -14.42 -14.03
C LEU A 372 17.02 -15.58 -14.03
N ALA A 373 17.25 -16.21 -12.88
CA ALA A 373 18.15 -17.35 -12.74
C ALA A 373 17.68 -18.55 -13.59
N ASN A 374 16.36 -18.69 -13.74
CA ASN A 374 15.77 -19.79 -14.52
C ASN A 374 15.54 -19.46 -16.02
N GLY A 375 16.08 -18.32 -16.48
CA GLY A 375 16.05 -17.94 -17.90
C GLY A 375 14.75 -17.26 -18.34
N ILE A 376 14.01 -16.66 -17.41
CA ILE A 376 12.77 -15.94 -17.64
C ILE A 376 13.00 -14.47 -17.30
N TYR A 377 12.64 -13.55 -18.19
CA TYR A 377 12.71 -12.12 -17.92
C TYR A 377 11.36 -11.62 -17.41
N PRO A 378 11.25 -11.17 -16.15
CA PRO A 378 9.99 -10.69 -15.60
C PRO A 378 9.79 -9.20 -15.88
N VAL A 379 8.54 -8.82 -16.16
CA VAL A 379 8.01 -7.46 -16.16
C VAL A 379 6.83 -7.42 -15.20
N PHE A 380 6.88 -6.58 -14.20
CA PHE A 380 5.84 -6.48 -13.19
C PHE A 380 4.90 -5.32 -13.47
N LEU A 381 3.61 -5.53 -13.25
CA LEU A 381 2.58 -4.49 -13.28
C LEU A 381 2.14 -4.20 -11.85
N THR A 382 2.32 -2.98 -11.42
CA THR A 382 1.96 -2.50 -10.08
C THR A 382 1.01 -1.32 -10.19
N TRP A 383 -0.02 -1.32 -9.37
CA TRP A 383 -0.98 -0.23 -9.33
C TRP A 383 -0.54 0.78 -8.27
N LYS A 384 -0.40 2.03 -8.66
CA LYS A 384 -0.31 3.14 -7.72
C LYS A 384 -1.70 3.74 -7.59
N THR A 385 -2.58 3.09 -6.85
CA THR A 385 -3.95 3.56 -6.71
C THR A 385 -4.20 4.03 -5.29
N GLY A 386 -4.48 5.32 -5.10
CA GLY A 386 -5.03 5.85 -3.84
C GLY A 386 -6.25 5.07 -3.34
N PRO A 387 -7.17 4.59 -4.23
CA PRO A 387 -8.30 3.76 -3.83
C PRO A 387 -7.92 2.41 -3.20
N VAL A 388 -6.82 1.79 -3.61
CA VAL A 388 -6.37 0.49 -3.07
C VAL A 388 -5.84 0.63 -1.66
N GLU A 389 -4.97 1.60 -1.44
CA GLU A 389 -4.50 1.95 -0.09
C GLU A 389 -5.68 2.39 0.78
N THR A 390 -6.68 3.06 0.19
CA THR A 390 -7.91 3.48 0.85
C THR A 390 -8.80 2.30 1.23
N LEU A 391 -9.01 1.32 0.34
CA LEU A 391 -9.85 0.16 0.65
C LEU A 391 -9.22 -0.69 1.76
N SER A 392 -7.91 -0.93 1.71
CA SER A 392 -7.19 -1.64 2.76
C SER A 392 -7.32 -0.91 4.10
N SER A 393 -7.03 0.40 4.14
CA SER A 393 -7.14 1.20 5.36
C SER A 393 -8.59 1.36 5.84
N MET A 394 -9.56 1.49 4.94
CA MET A 394 -10.98 1.53 5.33
C MET A 394 -11.45 0.20 5.94
N LEU A 395 -11.03 -0.94 5.39
CA LEU A 395 -11.33 -2.24 5.96
C LEU A 395 -10.64 -2.42 7.32
N GLU A 396 -9.37 -2.02 7.44
CA GLU A 396 -8.64 -2.04 8.70
C GLU A 396 -9.31 -1.17 9.78
N ASP A 397 -9.69 0.06 9.45
CA ASP A 397 -10.37 0.98 10.34
C ASP A 397 -11.74 0.46 10.77
N TRP A 398 -12.47 -0.09 9.82
CA TRP A 398 -13.77 -0.64 10.11
C TRP A 398 -13.66 -1.88 11.00
N PHE A 399 -12.71 -2.77 10.73
CA PHE A 399 -12.40 -3.89 11.59
C PHE A 399 -11.93 -3.44 12.98
N ALA A 400 -11.13 -2.37 13.09
CA ALA A 400 -10.70 -1.83 14.36
C ALA A 400 -11.86 -1.25 15.18
N ARG A 401 -12.81 -0.55 14.55
CA ARG A 401 -14.03 -0.04 15.20
C ARG A 401 -14.94 -1.16 15.67
N ALA A 402 -15.18 -2.18 14.83
CA ALA A 402 -15.98 -3.34 15.19
C ALA A 402 -15.36 -4.15 16.35
N TRP A 403 -14.03 -4.09 16.53
CA TRP A 403 -13.34 -4.71 17.66
C TRP A 403 -13.48 -3.92 18.96
N GLY A 404 -13.51 -2.59 18.90
CA GLY A 404 -13.63 -1.71 20.08
C GLY A 404 -14.94 -1.90 20.86
N ASP A 405 -16.04 -2.25 20.20
CA ASP A 405 -17.34 -2.51 20.82
C ASP A 405 -17.45 -3.87 21.54
N ARG A 406 -16.43 -4.73 21.42
CA ARG A 406 -16.46 -6.11 21.90
C ARG A 406 -16.05 -6.33 23.35
N SER A 407 -15.56 -5.33 24.06
CA SER A 407 -15.09 -5.50 25.44
C SER A 407 -16.16 -5.96 26.43
N ASN A 408 -17.43 -6.04 26.03
CA ASN A 408 -18.58 -6.32 26.89
C ASN A 408 -19.44 -7.55 26.55
N LEU A 409 -19.04 -8.42 25.60
CA LEU A 409 -19.88 -9.56 25.19
C LEU A 409 -19.18 -10.91 25.38
N ALA A 410 -19.86 -11.80 26.11
CA ALA A 410 -19.39 -13.13 26.48
C ALA A 410 -19.14 -14.06 25.28
N THR A 411 -18.02 -14.78 25.28
CA THR A 411 -17.45 -15.58 24.20
C THR A 411 -18.31 -16.78 23.71
N GLY A 412 -19.34 -17.19 24.42
CA GLY A 412 -20.11 -18.42 24.11
C GLY A 412 -21.28 -18.26 23.13
N ILE A 413 -21.70 -17.03 22.82
CA ILE A 413 -22.90 -16.79 21.96
C ILE A 413 -22.47 -16.53 20.49
N TRP A 414 -21.18 -16.35 20.23
CA TRP A 414 -20.67 -15.86 18.95
C TRP A 414 -20.54 -16.92 17.85
N GLU A 415 -20.33 -18.19 18.18
CA GLU A 415 -20.28 -19.26 17.18
C GLU A 415 -21.62 -19.47 16.47
N ALA A 416 -22.72 -19.36 17.21
CA ALA A 416 -24.09 -19.47 16.65
C ALA A 416 -24.51 -18.23 15.83
N LEU A 417 -23.81 -17.08 15.97
CA LEU A 417 -24.11 -15.81 15.30
C LEU A 417 -23.13 -15.48 14.16
N SER A 418 -22.20 -16.37 13.81
CA SER A 418 -21.12 -16.08 12.86
C SER A 418 -21.63 -15.64 11.48
N GLU A 419 -22.61 -16.29 10.92
CA GLU A 419 -23.21 -15.94 9.63
C GLU A 419 -23.97 -14.59 9.67
N ALA A 420 -24.69 -14.31 10.76
CA ALA A 420 -25.39 -13.03 10.92
C ALA A 420 -24.39 -11.86 11.08
N LYS A 421 -23.28 -12.10 11.76
CA LYS A 421 -22.16 -11.18 11.89
C LYS A 421 -21.51 -10.92 10.53
N ASP A 422 -21.17 -11.96 9.79
CA ASP A 422 -20.57 -11.82 8.47
C ASP A 422 -21.49 -11.05 7.50
N ARG A 423 -22.80 -11.27 7.57
CA ARG A 423 -23.77 -10.49 6.78
C ARG A 423 -23.83 -9.00 7.14
N ALA A 424 -23.73 -8.66 8.42
CA ALA A 424 -23.65 -7.27 8.85
C ALA A 424 -22.37 -6.60 8.34
N ILE A 425 -21.27 -7.34 8.35
CA ILE A 425 -19.99 -6.94 7.78
C ILE A 425 -20.08 -6.72 6.27
N GLU A 426 -20.63 -7.68 5.54
CA GLU A 426 -20.85 -7.58 4.10
C GLU A 426 -21.71 -6.34 3.74
N ALA A 427 -22.78 -6.07 4.49
CA ALA A 427 -23.64 -4.92 4.26
C ALA A 427 -22.90 -3.58 4.46
N THR A 428 -22.09 -3.48 5.51
CA THR A 428 -21.29 -2.28 5.77
C THR A 428 -20.15 -2.10 4.75
N ALA A 429 -19.45 -3.20 4.42
CA ALA A 429 -18.41 -3.19 3.40
C ALA A 429 -18.96 -2.82 2.02
N SER A 430 -20.18 -3.24 1.70
CA SER A 430 -20.86 -2.85 0.45
C SER A 430 -21.10 -1.35 0.35
N LEU A 431 -21.50 -0.71 1.44
CA LEU A 431 -21.74 0.75 1.45
C LEU A 431 -20.46 1.56 1.28
N LEU A 432 -19.36 1.11 1.85
CA LEU A 432 -18.10 1.87 1.92
C LEU A 432 -17.10 1.46 0.83
N GLY A 433 -17.01 0.18 0.52
CA GLY A 433 -15.97 -0.40 -0.32
C GLY A 433 -16.34 -0.66 -1.77
N SER A 434 -17.64 -0.78 -2.10
CA SER A 434 -18.07 -1.09 -3.48
C SER A 434 -17.67 0.01 -4.47
N GLY A 435 -17.69 1.27 -4.04
CA GLY A 435 -17.23 2.41 -4.87
C GLY A 435 -15.75 2.33 -5.19
N VAL A 436 -14.93 1.97 -4.21
CA VAL A 436 -13.48 1.82 -4.39
C VAL A 436 -13.16 0.63 -5.30
N TRP A 437 -13.83 -0.52 -5.09
CA TRP A 437 -13.67 -1.69 -5.94
C TRP A 437 -14.07 -1.40 -7.41
N ARG A 438 -15.18 -0.67 -7.60
CA ARG A 438 -15.61 -0.23 -8.93
C ARG A 438 -14.57 0.68 -9.58
N GLN A 439 -14.03 1.65 -8.83
CA GLN A 439 -12.98 2.52 -9.34
C GLN A 439 -11.72 1.74 -9.75
N MET A 440 -11.33 0.71 -8.99
CA MET A 440 -10.22 -0.17 -9.39
C MET A 440 -10.50 -0.86 -10.73
N ARG A 441 -11.70 -1.42 -10.91
CA ARG A 441 -12.11 -2.03 -12.18
C ARG A 441 -12.13 -1.02 -13.32
N ASP A 442 -12.62 0.18 -13.06
CA ASP A 442 -12.63 1.28 -14.03
C ASP A 442 -11.21 1.70 -14.41
N ASN A 443 -10.31 1.86 -13.45
CA ASN A 443 -8.89 2.17 -13.72
C ASN A 443 -8.22 1.07 -14.56
N ALA A 444 -8.53 -0.20 -14.29
CA ALA A 444 -8.03 -1.32 -15.10
C ALA A 444 -8.55 -1.24 -16.54
N ARG A 445 -9.84 -0.93 -16.72
CA ARG A 445 -10.45 -0.72 -18.05
C ARG A 445 -9.82 0.51 -18.73
N ASP A 446 -9.70 1.63 -18.04
CA ASP A 446 -9.21 2.88 -18.60
C ASP A 446 -7.74 2.80 -19.00
N SER A 447 -6.97 1.87 -18.40
CA SER A 447 -5.61 1.58 -18.83
C SER A 447 -5.51 1.00 -20.26
N THR A 448 -6.64 0.60 -20.88
CA THR A 448 -6.71 0.19 -22.29
C THR A 448 -6.85 1.37 -23.27
N LEU A 449 -7.13 2.57 -22.79
CA LEU A 449 -7.29 3.75 -23.63
C LEU A 449 -5.98 4.07 -24.38
N PRO A 450 -6.03 4.68 -25.56
CA PRO A 450 -4.84 5.02 -26.33
C PRO A 450 -3.84 5.85 -25.53
N GLY A 451 -2.58 5.37 -25.43
CA GLY A 451 -1.53 6.02 -24.66
C GLY A 451 -1.51 5.70 -23.17
N HIS A 452 -2.47 4.91 -22.67
CA HIS A 452 -2.50 4.44 -21.29
C HIS A 452 -1.71 3.13 -21.08
N GLY A 453 -1.57 2.71 -19.85
CA GLY A 453 -0.62 1.68 -19.44
C GLY A 453 -0.70 0.35 -20.18
N LEU A 454 -1.88 -0.29 -20.24
CA LEU A 454 -2.04 -1.58 -20.92
C LEU A 454 -2.01 -1.45 -22.45
N ASN A 455 -2.49 -0.32 -23.00
CA ASN A 455 -2.37 -0.06 -24.44
C ASN A 455 -0.90 0.08 -24.86
N LEU A 456 -0.10 0.85 -24.11
CA LEU A 456 1.34 0.99 -24.37
C LEU A 456 2.07 -0.34 -24.16
N LEU A 457 1.72 -1.11 -23.14
CA LEU A 457 2.30 -2.44 -22.89
C LEU A 457 2.03 -3.40 -24.05
N ALA A 458 0.78 -3.48 -24.52
CA ALA A 458 0.42 -4.35 -25.65
C ALA A 458 1.22 -3.98 -26.90
N SER A 459 1.31 -2.71 -27.24
CA SER A 459 2.09 -2.21 -28.37
C SER A 459 3.60 -2.50 -28.21
N ALA A 460 4.14 -2.43 -27.00
CA ALA A 460 5.53 -2.78 -26.70
C ALA A 460 5.77 -4.30 -26.85
N LEU A 461 4.84 -5.14 -26.38
CA LEU A 461 4.92 -6.61 -26.56
C LEU A 461 4.92 -7.00 -28.04
N VAL A 462 4.04 -6.40 -28.85
CA VAL A 462 4.02 -6.59 -30.30
C VAL A 462 5.35 -6.15 -30.92
N THR A 463 5.88 -5.02 -30.49
CA THR A 463 7.19 -4.51 -30.94
C THR A 463 8.32 -5.47 -30.59
N LEU A 464 8.32 -6.03 -29.36
CA LEU A 464 9.32 -7.00 -28.92
C LEU A 464 9.29 -8.26 -29.77
N VAL A 465 8.09 -8.81 -30.02
CA VAL A 465 7.90 -9.99 -30.91
C VAL A 465 8.41 -9.69 -32.32
N GLY A 466 8.12 -8.50 -32.84
CA GLY A 466 8.56 -8.09 -34.18
C GLY A 466 10.07 -7.86 -34.34
N LYS A 467 10.81 -7.69 -33.25
CA LYS A 467 12.28 -7.50 -33.26
C LYS A 467 13.07 -8.81 -33.21
N ARG A 468 12.41 -9.94 -33.12
CA ARG A 468 13.04 -11.29 -33.11
C ARG A 468 12.42 -12.17 -34.21
N GLU A 469 13.14 -13.22 -34.59
CA GLU A 469 12.64 -14.24 -35.53
C GLU A 469 11.31 -14.83 -35.02
N PRO A 470 10.41 -15.30 -35.90
CA PRO A 470 9.17 -15.97 -35.51
C PRO A 470 9.42 -17.09 -34.48
N GLY A 471 8.70 -17.05 -33.33
CA GLY A 471 8.93 -17.95 -32.20
C GLY A 471 10.13 -17.59 -31.33
N GLY A 472 10.83 -16.49 -31.60
CA GLY A 472 11.94 -16.02 -30.80
C GLY A 472 11.56 -15.31 -29.49
N VAL A 473 10.26 -15.11 -29.23
CA VAL A 473 9.69 -14.59 -27.97
C VAL A 473 8.53 -15.47 -27.55
N GLU A 474 8.52 -15.88 -26.31
CA GLU A 474 7.40 -16.51 -25.59
C GLU A 474 6.89 -15.54 -24.55
N ILE A 475 5.59 -15.20 -24.57
CA ILE A 475 4.95 -14.30 -23.64
C ILE A 475 4.15 -15.13 -22.64
N HIS A 476 4.46 -15.01 -21.37
CA HIS A 476 3.77 -15.67 -20.28
C HIS A 476 3.10 -14.62 -19.38
N LEU A 477 1.87 -14.88 -18.94
CA LEU A 477 1.12 -13.99 -18.07
C LEU A 477 0.91 -14.65 -16.71
N VAL A 478 1.10 -13.90 -15.64
CA VAL A 478 0.76 -14.34 -14.28
C VAL A 478 -0.07 -13.24 -13.62
N GLY A 479 -1.24 -13.58 -13.08
CA GLY A 479 -2.14 -12.63 -12.43
C GLY A 479 -2.53 -13.10 -11.04
N HIS A 480 -2.25 -12.30 -10.01
CA HIS A 480 -2.71 -12.59 -8.67
C HIS A 480 -3.92 -11.69 -8.33
N SER A 481 -5.01 -12.29 -7.82
CA SER A 481 -6.20 -11.55 -7.34
C SER A 481 -6.75 -10.58 -8.41
N ALA A 482 -6.78 -9.28 -8.13
CA ALA A 482 -7.21 -8.24 -9.07
C ALA A 482 -6.30 -8.10 -10.29
N GLY A 483 -5.07 -8.62 -10.26
CA GLY A 483 -4.20 -8.75 -11.43
C GLY A 483 -4.85 -9.54 -12.56
N SER A 484 -5.77 -10.46 -12.26
CA SER A 484 -6.58 -11.16 -13.26
C SER A 484 -7.48 -10.24 -14.10
N ILE A 485 -7.92 -9.11 -13.52
CA ILE A 485 -8.72 -8.10 -14.24
C ILE A 485 -7.82 -7.31 -15.21
N LEU A 486 -6.62 -6.89 -14.75
CA LEU A 486 -5.64 -6.24 -15.63
C LEU A 486 -5.26 -7.13 -16.82
N LEU A 487 -4.98 -8.40 -16.57
CA LEU A 487 -4.59 -9.32 -17.63
C LEU A 487 -5.73 -9.56 -18.63
N GLY A 488 -6.99 -9.63 -18.17
CA GLY A 488 -8.14 -9.70 -19.09
C GLY A 488 -8.20 -8.49 -20.03
N HIS A 489 -8.00 -7.29 -19.50
CA HIS A 489 -7.94 -6.07 -20.29
C HIS A 489 -6.67 -6.00 -21.18
N LEU A 490 -5.52 -6.51 -20.72
CA LEU A 490 -4.33 -6.64 -21.58
C LEU A 490 -4.59 -7.55 -22.77
N LEU A 491 -5.29 -8.66 -22.57
CA LEU A 491 -5.68 -9.56 -23.67
C LEU A 491 -6.58 -8.86 -24.70
N ASP A 492 -7.46 -7.94 -24.26
CA ASP A 492 -8.25 -7.13 -25.20
C ASP A 492 -7.38 -6.16 -26.01
N CYS A 493 -6.40 -5.52 -25.38
CA CYS A 493 -5.43 -4.69 -26.10
C CYS A 493 -4.67 -5.50 -27.14
N LEU A 494 -4.19 -6.69 -26.79
CA LEU A 494 -3.47 -7.59 -27.72
C LEU A 494 -4.36 -8.07 -28.88
N ARG A 495 -5.67 -8.26 -28.64
CA ARG A 495 -6.65 -8.60 -29.69
C ARG A 495 -6.84 -7.45 -30.69
N SER A 496 -6.77 -6.23 -30.22
CA SER A 496 -7.00 -5.02 -31.05
C SER A 496 -5.77 -4.61 -31.86
N GLU A 497 -4.57 -5.11 -31.53
CA GLU A 497 -3.35 -4.81 -32.26
C GLU A 497 -3.38 -5.42 -33.69
N LYS A 498 -2.96 -4.65 -34.70
CA LYS A 498 -2.91 -5.11 -36.10
C LYS A 498 -1.97 -6.30 -36.32
N LYS A 499 -0.87 -6.34 -35.57
CA LYS A 499 0.06 -7.46 -35.50
C LYS A 499 -0.11 -8.10 -34.14
N GLN A 500 -0.77 -9.22 -34.06
CA GLN A 500 -1.06 -9.88 -32.80
C GLN A 500 0.21 -10.51 -32.19
N ALA A 501 0.43 -10.27 -30.90
CA ALA A 501 1.34 -11.07 -30.10
C ALA A 501 0.54 -12.21 -29.43
N LYS A 502 1.02 -13.45 -29.57
CA LYS A 502 0.40 -14.61 -28.92
C LYS A 502 0.93 -14.75 -27.50
N VAL A 503 0.03 -15.08 -26.57
CA VAL A 503 0.36 -15.46 -25.20
C VAL A 503 0.58 -16.96 -25.16
N THR A 504 1.75 -17.37 -24.67
CA THR A 504 2.18 -18.77 -24.60
C THR A 504 1.53 -19.50 -23.43
N SER A 505 1.38 -18.84 -22.26
CA SER A 505 0.64 -19.36 -21.12
C SER A 505 0.12 -18.24 -20.24
N CYS A 506 -0.94 -18.53 -19.49
CA CYS A 506 -1.51 -17.62 -18.50
C CYS A 506 -1.81 -18.40 -17.22
N GLU A 507 -1.34 -17.92 -16.07
CA GLU A 507 -1.57 -18.53 -14.76
C GLU A 507 -2.20 -17.50 -13.80
N LEU A 508 -3.28 -17.90 -13.14
CA LEU A 508 -4.03 -16.99 -12.28
C LEU A 508 -4.10 -17.54 -10.84
N PHE A 509 -3.55 -16.78 -9.92
CA PHE A 509 -3.58 -17.07 -8.48
C PHE A 509 -4.77 -16.37 -7.83
N ALA A 510 -5.68 -17.13 -7.21
CA ALA A 510 -6.85 -16.60 -6.50
C ALA A 510 -7.54 -15.45 -7.26
N ALA A 511 -7.86 -15.66 -8.53
CA ALA A 511 -8.32 -14.63 -9.45
C ALA A 511 -9.59 -13.91 -8.95
N ALA A 512 -9.55 -12.59 -8.80
CA ALA A 512 -10.69 -11.79 -8.37
C ALA A 512 -11.63 -11.36 -9.52
N CYS A 513 -11.33 -11.73 -10.75
CA CYS A 513 -12.25 -11.50 -11.86
C CYS A 513 -13.45 -12.44 -11.81
N SER A 514 -14.64 -11.95 -12.19
CA SER A 514 -15.86 -12.78 -12.24
C SER A 514 -15.85 -13.77 -13.40
N SER A 515 -16.63 -14.84 -13.28
CA SER A 515 -16.82 -15.80 -14.38
C SER A 515 -17.35 -15.12 -15.65
N SER A 516 -18.22 -14.11 -15.52
CA SER A 516 -18.73 -13.32 -16.65
C SER A 516 -17.63 -12.48 -17.30
N PHE A 517 -16.78 -11.85 -16.51
CA PHE A 517 -15.61 -11.13 -17.00
C PHE A 517 -14.68 -12.08 -17.79
N ALA A 518 -14.41 -13.25 -17.23
CA ALA A 518 -13.53 -14.23 -17.86
C ALA A 518 -14.08 -14.76 -19.20
N LEU A 519 -15.39 -14.99 -19.30
CA LEU A 519 -16.04 -15.34 -20.57
C LEU A 519 -15.85 -14.25 -21.62
N THR A 520 -15.90 -12.99 -21.25
CA THR A 520 -15.73 -11.88 -22.17
C THR A 520 -14.27 -11.72 -22.62
N HIS A 521 -13.35 -11.73 -21.70
CA HIS A 521 -11.96 -11.33 -21.96
C HIS A 521 -11.04 -12.51 -22.28
N TYR A 522 -11.04 -13.57 -21.47
CA TYR A 522 -10.16 -14.73 -21.69
C TYR A 522 -10.66 -15.64 -22.81
N VAL A 523 -11.95 -15.98 -22.81
CA VAL A 523 -12.54 -16.74 -23.94
C VAL A 523 -12.54 -15.91 -25.22
N GLY A 524 -12.77 -14.58 -25.11
CA GLY A 524 -12.61 -13.68 -26.24
C GLY A 524 -11.19 -13.68 -26.81
N ALA A 525 -10.16 -13.78 -25.98
CA ALA A 525 -8.76 -13.90 -26.41
C ALA A 525 -8.48 -15.23 -27.14
N GLN A 526 -9.10 -16.33 -26.69
CA GLN A 526 -9.05 -17.61 -27.42
C GLN A 526 -9.67 -17.50 -28.79
N GLN A 527 -10.87 -16.92 -28.88
CA GLN A 527 -11.56 -16.75 -30.17
C GLN A 527 -10.75 -15.91 -31.16
N ALA A 528 -9.96 -14.97 -30.68
CA ALA A 528 -9.05 -14.17 -31.47
C ALA A 528 -7.69 -14.83 -31.72
N GLY A 529 -7.41 -16.01 -31.17
CA GLY A 529 -6.14 -16.73 -31.33
C GLY A 529 -4.96 -16.10 -30.57
N VAL A 530 -5.23 -15.24 -29.57
CA VAL A 530 -4.22 -14.59 -28.72
C VAL A 530 -3.80 -15.51 -27.56
N LEU A 531 -4.74 -16.20 -26.91
CA LEU A 531 -4.48 -17.15 -25.84
C LEU A 531 -5.21 -18.48 -26.16
N ASN A 532 -4.57 -19.61 -25.91
CA ASN A 532 -5.25 -20.90 -25.92
C ASN A 532 -5.70 -21.26 -24.50
N MET A 533 -6.97 -21.65 -24.33
CA MET A 533 -7.50 -22.02 -23.01
C MET A 533 -6.85 -23.28 -22.42
N ASN A 534 -6.21 -24.11 -23.26
CA ASN A 534 -5.38 -25.21 -22.76
C ASN A 534 -4.05 -24.75 -22.13
N ASP A 535 -3.70 -23.48 -22.29
CA ASP A 535 -2.52 -22.87 -21.70
C ASP A 535 -2.90 -21.90 -20.55
N LEU A 536 -4.16 -21.98 -20.06
CA LEU A 536 -4.65 -21.25 -18.91
C LEU A 536 -4.67 -22.16 -17.68
N PHE A 537 -3.98 -21.72 -16.62
CA PHE A 537 -3.86 -22.41 -15.34
C PHE A 537 -4.50 -21.59 -14.22
N LEU A 538 -5.17 -22.25 -13.29
CA LEU A 538 -5.82 -21.64 -12.16
C LEU A 538 -5.31 -22.27 -10.85
N ASP A 539 -4.86 -21.44 -9.93
CA ASP A 539 -4.47 -21.83 -8.58
C ASP A 539 -5.41 -21.17 -7.59
N VAL A 540 -6.09 -21.95 -6.79
CA VAL A 540 -7.12 -21.45 -5.86
C VAL A 540 -6.93 -22.07 -4.48
N LEU A 541 -7.44 -21.41 -3.45
CA LEU A 541 -7.64 -22.06 -2.14
C LEU A 541 -8.83 -23.00 -2.21
N SER A 542 -8.79 -24.09 -1.43
CA SER A 542 -10.01 -24.86 -1.16
C SER A 542 -11.05 -23.99 -0.45
N ASP A 543 -12.32 -24.30 -0.63
CA ASP A 543 -13.41 -23.59 0.04
C ASP A 543 -13.27 -23.59 1.58
N VAL A 544 -12.65 -24.64 2.13
CA VAL A 544 -12.32 -24.73 3.55
C VAL A 544 -11.26 -23.70 3.93
N ASN A 545 -10.19 -23.56 3.14
CA ASN A 545 -9.13 -22.58 3.39
C ASN A 545 -9.67 -21.16 3.20
N GLU A 546 -10.47 -20.91 2.16
CA GLU A 546 -11.14 -19.61 1.95
C GLU A 546 -12.01 -19.19 3.14
N LYS A 547 -12.69 -20.13 3.79
CA LYS A 547 -13.50 -19.89 4.98
C LYS A 547 -12.69 -19.84 6.28
N SER A 548 -11.45 -20.24 6.28
CA SER A 548 -10.53 -20.10 7.41
C SER A 548 -9.56 -18.92 7.27
N ASP A 549 -9.51 -18.30 6.10
CA ASP A 549 -8.72 -17.09 5.81
C ASP A 549 -9.47 -15.83 6.23
N GLY A 550 -9.82 -15.75 7.51
CA GLY A 550 -10.61 -14.65 8.04
C GLY A 550 -9.88 -13.31 8.05
N LEU A 551 -10.64 -12.23 7.85
CA LEU A 551 -10.14 -10.87 7.81
C LEU A 551 -10.35 -10.15 9.16
N PRO A 552 -9.42 -9.32 9.57
CA PRO A 552 -8.18 -8.88 8.91
C PRO A 552 -7.05 -9.89 8.89
N SER A 553 -7.07 -10.87 9.74
CA SER A 553 -6.15 -12.02 9.71
C SER A 553 -6.84 -13.26 10.27
N PRO A 554 -6.40 -14.48 9.93
CA PRO A 554 -7.00 -15.70 10.46
C PRO A 554 -7.01 -15.78 11.99
N SER A 555 -5.97 -15.24 12.64
CA SER A 555 -5.85 -15.22 14.11
C SER A 555 -6.67 -14.13 14.79
N ALA A 556 -7.16 -13.16 14.06
CA ALA A 556 -7.93 -12.02 14.55
C ALA A 556 -9.20 -11.78 13.69
N ALA A 557 -9.80 -12.84 13.17
CA ALA A 557 -10.89 -12.76 12.21
C ALA A 557 -12.15 -12.09 12.77
N LEU A 558 -12.48 -10.94 12.20
CA LEU A 558 -13.75 -10.27 12.38
C LEU A 558 -14.76 -10.73 11.31
N TYR A 559 -14.32 -10.82 10.07
CA TYR A 559 -15.01 -11.49 8.99
C TYR A 559 -14.47 -12.92 8.87
N GLY A 560 -15.34 -13.91 8.97
CA GLY A 560 -14.93 -15.31 9.06
C GLY A 560 -14.57 -15.96 7.72
N LYS A 561 -14.27 -15.19 6.67
CA LYS A 561 -13.99 -15.68 5.31
C LYS A 561 -12.91 -14.81 4.64
N SER A 562 -12.37 -15.28 3.53
CA SER A 562 -11.32 -14.62 2.77
C SER A 562 -11.75 -13.32 2.10
N LEU A 563 -10.75 -12.63 1.55
CA LEU A 563 -10.95 -11.44 0.72
C LEU A 563 -11.82 -11.73 -0.52
N LEU A 564 -11.66 -12.87 -1.19
CA LEU A 564 -12.51 -13.21 -2.34
C LEU A 564 -13.98 -13.35 -1.95
N TYR A 565 -14.26 -13.94 -0.79
CA TYR A 565 -15.62 -13.99 -0.26
C TYR A 565 -16.18 -12.58 -0.01
N LEU A 566 -15.38 -11.67 0.53
CA LEU A 566 -15.79 -10.28 0.75
C LEU A 566 -16.04 -9.56 -0.58
N VAL A 567 -15.14 -9.69 -1.56
CA VAL A 567 -15.32 -9.13 -2.91
C VAL A 567 -16.62 -9.67 -3.53
N SER A 568 -16.79 -11.00 -3.56
CA SER A 568 -17.97 -11.66 -4.14
C SER A 568 -19.29 -11.24 -3.50
N ARG A 569 -19.30 -10.99 -2.19
CA ARG A 569 -20.53 -10.79 -1.43
C ARG A 569 -20.85 -9.35 -1.10
N ALA A 570 -19.85 -8.46 -1.12
CA ALA A 570 -20.00 -7.07 -0.69
C ALA A 570 -19.50 -6.03 -1.66
N LEU A 571 -18.44 -6.29 -2.44
CA LEU A 571 -17.79 -5.26 -3.24
C LEU A 571 -18.22 -5.28 -4.73
N GLU A 572 -18.62 -6.44 -5.25
CA GLU A 572 -19.17 -6.57 -6.60
C GLU A 572 -20.57 -5.95 -6.70
N ASP A 573 -20.94 -5.51 -7.92
CA ASP A 573 -22.24 -4.89 -8.19
C ASP A 573 -23.43 -5.83 -7.90
N VAL A 574 -23.23 -7.13 -8.04
CA VAL A 574 -24.19 -8.17 -7.72
C VAL A 574 -23.66 -9.02 -6.58
N ARG A 575 -24.40 -9.07 -5.48
CA ARG A 575 -24.04 -9.89 -4.32
C ARG A 575 -23.92 -11.36 -4.71
N LYS A 576 -22.89 -12.04 -4.21
CA LYS A 576 -22.54 -13.43 -4.52
C LYS A 576 -22.14 -13.61 -6.00
N GLN A 577 -21.33 -12.69 -6.51
CA GLN A 577 -20.76 -12.81 -7.83
C GLN A 577 -19.71 -13.94 -7.84
N PRO A 578 -19.79 -14.93 -8.74
CA PRO A 578 -18.78 -15.99 -8.82
C PRO A 578 -17.47 -15.44 -9.36
N LEU A 579 -16.39 -15.64 -8.61
CA LEU A 579 -15.02 -15.22 -8.97
C LEU A 579 -14.20 -16.46 -9.34
N LEU A 580 -13.35 -16.35 -10.36
CA LEU A 580 -12.53 -17.47 -10.84
C LEU A 580 -11.53 -18.01 -9.81
N GLY A 581 -11.15 -17.21 -8.83
CA GLY A 581 -10.28 -17.65 -7.74
C GLY A 581 -10.96 -18.47 -6.66
N MET A 582 -12.27 -18.67 -6.72
CA MET A 582 -13.04 -19.45 -5.74
C MET A 582 -13.24 -20.88 -6.23
N GLU A 583 -12.82 -21.89 -5.45
CA GLU A 583 -13.08 -23.31 -5.74
C GLU A 583 -14.57 -23.57 -6.07
N ARG A 584 -15.47 -22.91 -5.32
CA ARG A 584 -16.92 -23.00 -5.52
C ARG A 584 -17.42 -22.56 -6.89
N ALA A 585 -16.73 -21.62 -7.52
CA ALA A 585 -17.07 -21.14 -8.86
C ALA A 585 -16.51 -22.03 -9.99
N LEU A 586 -15.64 -22.97 -9.67
CA LEU A 586 -14.94 -23.79 -10.64
C LEU A 586 -15.43 -25.24 -10.66
N LEU A 587 -15.58 -25.88 -9.49
CA LEU A 587 -15.85 -27.31 -9.42
C LEU A 587 -17.34 -27.63 -9.62
N PRO A 588 -17.67 -28.65 -10.43
CA PRO A 588 -19.05 -29.10 -10.67
C PRO A 588 -19.80 -29.47 -9.38
N ALA A 589 -19.12 -29.94 -8.35
CA ALA A 589 -19.70 -30.26 -7.05
C ALA A 589 -20.47 -29.10 -6.41
N PHE A 590 -20.07 -27.87 -6.67
CA PHE A 590 -20.69 -26.65 -6.16
C PHE A 590 -21.63 -25.95 -7.15
N ALA A 591 -21.72 -26.44 -8.40
CA ALA A 591 -22.45 -25.78 -9.48
C ALA A 591 -23.96 -25.76 -9.29
N ASN A 592 -24.51 -26.58 -8.38
CA ASN A 592 -25.94 -26.64 -8.08
C ASN A 592 -26.28 -26.06 -6.70
N ASP A 593 -25.37 -25.32 -6.07
CA ASP A 593 -25.61 -24.67 -4.79
C ASP A 593 -26.52 -23.42 -4.97
N ALA A 594 -27.84 -23.69 -5.06
CA ALA A 594 -28.84 -22.64 -5.25
C ALA A 594 -28.93 -21.64 -4.07
N GLU A 595 -28.42 -22.01 -2.90
CA GLU A 595 -28.31 -21.08 -1.76
C GLU A 595 -27.17 -20.08 -1.95
N GLN A 596 -26.12 -20.50 -2.69
CA GLN A 596 -24.93 -19.69 -2.92
C GLN A 596 -25.07 -18.79 -4.16
N TRP A 597 -25.63 -19.29 -5.26
CA TRP A 597 -25.64 -18.62 -6.55
C TRP A 597 -27.06 -18.29 -7.05
N ASN A 598 -27.25 -17.12 -7.63
CA ASN A 598 -28.45 -16.81 -8.41
C ASN A 598 -28.40 -17.48 -9.79
N ALA A 599 -29.51 -17.46 -10.53
CA ALA A 599 -29.60 -18.13 -11.84
C ALA A 599 -28.60 -17.61 -12.87
N ALA A 600 -28.34 -16.29 -12.89
CA ALA A 600 -27.37 -15.69 -13.81
C ALA A 600 -25.94 -16.10 -13.47
N SER A 601 -25.58 -16.14 -12.19
CA SER A 601 -24.29 -16.63 -11.69
C SER A 601 -24.07 -18.10 -12.04
N LEU A 602 -25.08 -18.95 -11.86
CA LEU A 602 -25.03 -20.36 -12.27
C LEU A 602 -24.84 -20.54 -13.77
N ALA A 603 -25.52 -19.73 -14.58
CA ALA A 603 -25.34 -19.73 -16.03
C ALA A 603 -23.91 -19.35 -16.42
N ALA A 604 -23.33 -18.32 -15.79
CA ALA A 604 -21.95 -17.90 -16.05
C ALA A 604 -20.93 -18.97 -15.62
N ILE A 605 -21.12 -19.62 -14.47
CA ILE A 605 -20.27 -20.74 -14.01
C ILE A 605 -20.31 -21.89 -15.03
N LYS A 606 -21.52 -22.35 -15.44
CA LYS A 606 -21.68 -23.43 -16.42
C LYS A 606 -21.07 -23.09 -17.78
N ALA A 607 -21.26 -21.85 -18.25
CA ALA A 607 -20.65 -21.38 -19.48
C ALA A 607 -19.12 -21.38 -19.40
N TRP A 608 -18.56 -20.91 -18.29
CA TRP A 608 -17.11 -20.97 -18.04
C TRP A 608 -16.58 -22.39 -18.04
N GLN A 609 -17.21 -23.30 -17.26
CA GLN A 609 -16.82 -24.72 -17.20
C GLN A 609 -16.88 -25.42 -18.57
N HIS A 610 -17.81 -25.03 -19.43
CA HIS A 610 -17.90 -25.53 -20.79
C HIS A 610 -16.76 -25.03 -21.70
N GLN A 611 -16.35 -23.75 -21.54
CA GLN A 611 -15.28 -23.15 -22.35
C GLN A 611 -13.89 -23.55 -21.85
N TRP A 612 -13.71 -23.56 -20.52
CA TRP A 612 -12.46 -23.99 -19.91
C TRP A 612 -12.62 -25.42 -19.42
N GLN A 613 -12.39 -26.36 -20.32
CA GLN A 613 -12.43 -27.79 -19.99
C GLN A 613 -11.27 -28.08 -19.03
N MET A 614 -11.60 -28.45 -17.79
CA MET A 614 -10.59 -28.80 -16.78
C MET A 614 -9.75 -29.99 -17.24
N THR A 615 -8.61 -29.68 -17.82
CA THR A 615 -7.59 -30.69 -18.10
C THR A 615 -6.83 -30.98 -16.80
N PRO A 616 -6.51 -32.23 -16.47
CA PRO A 616 -5.67 -32.56 -15.33
C PRO A 616 -4.38 -31.70 -15.32
N GLY A 617 -4.10 -31.08 -14.17
CA GLY A 617 -2.96 -30.18 -13.99
C GLY A 617 -3.19 -28.71 -14.31
N HIS A 618 -4.36 -28.31 -14.83
CA HIS A 618 -4.70 -26.90 -15.09
C HIS A 618 -5.40 -26.21 -13.92
N LEU A 619 -5.98 -26.97 -13.02
CA LEU A 619 -6.50 -26.49 -11.73
C LEU A 619 -5.67 -27.07 -10.60
N ASN A 620 -5.11 -26.21 -9.78
CA ASN A 620 -4.49 -26.57 -8.52
C ASN A 620 -5.31 -25.99 -7.36
N VAL A 621 -5.76 -26.86 -6.47
CA VAL A 621 -6.51 -26.47 -5.26
C VAL A 621 -5.62 -26.64 -4.04
N VAL A 622 -5.23 -25.54 -3.42
CA VAL A 622 -4.45 -25.52 -2.17
C VAL A 622 -5.37 -25.91 -1.02
N SER A 623 -5.40 -27.19 -0.70
CA SER A 623 -6.23 -27.76 0.38
C SER A 623 -5.52 -27.88 1.71
N THR A 624 -4.18 -27.80 1.75
CA THR A 624 -3.41 -27.80 2.97
C THR A 624 -3.54 -26.47 3.70
N PRO A 625 -3.75 -26.44 5.02
CA PRO A 625 -3.89 -25.19 5.76
C PRO A 625 -2.59 -24.41 5.92
N TRP A 626 -1.45 -25.02 5.59
CA TRP A 626 -0.14 -24.43 5.70
C TRP A 626 0.64 -24.62 4.40
N ILE A 627 1.35 -23.57 3.98
CA ILE A 627 2.30 -23.60 2.85
C ILE A 627 3.72 -23.45 3.36
N THR A 628 4.68 -23.89 2.58
CA THR A 628 6.13 -23.75 2.88
C THR A 628 6.67 -22.55 2.12
N THR A 629 7.38 -21.65 2.84
CA THR A 629 7.88 -20.37 2.31
C THR A 629 9.40 -20.34 2.14
N THR A 630 10.11 -21.27 2.81
CA THR A 630 11.57 -21.37 2.74
C THR A 630 12.02 -22.80 2.59
N ARG A 631 13.20 -23.02 1.97
CA ARG A 631 13.85 -24.34 1.88
C ARG A 631 14.07 -24.99 3.26
N LYS A 632 14.25 -24.20 4.31
CA LYS A 632 14.39 -24.67 5.69
C LYS A 632 13.07 -25.14 6.32
N GLY A 633 11.98 -25.14 5.57
CA GLY A 633 10.66 -25.62 6.01
C GLY A 633 9.89 -24.63 6.87
N HIS A 634 10.19 -23.33 6.82
CA HIS A 634 9.33 -22.32 7.43
C HIS A 634 7.95 -22.37 6.77
N ARG A 635 6.90 -22.28 7.56
CA ARG A 635 5.51 -22.39 7.11
C ARG A 635 4.72 -21.16 7.49
N MET A 636 3.79 -20.80 6.62
CA MET A 636 2.75 -19.82 6.92
C MET A 636 1.38 -20.42 6.61
N GLN A 637 0.31 -19.82 7.14
CA GLN A 637 -1.04 -20.25 6.82
C GLN A 637 -1.32 -19.99 5.32
N ALA A 638 -2.04 -20.92 4.68
CA ALA A 638 -2.51 -20.75 3.33
C ALA A 638 -3.64 -19.71 3.32
N THR A 639 -3.37 -18.53 2.79
CA THR A 639 -4.27 -17.39 2.70
C THR A 639 -4.36 -16.88 1.26
N HIS A 640 -5.34 -16.03 0.98
CA HIS A 640 -5.50 -15.37 -0.32
C HIS A 640 -4.22 -14.67 -0.80
N GLY A 641 -3.45 -14.09 0.10
CA GLY A 641 -2.22 -13.38 -0.23
C GLY A 641 -0.96 -14.24 -0.31
N SER A 642 -1.03 -15.56 -0.05
CA SER A 642 0.15 -16.41 0.18
C SER A 642 0.61 -17.24 -1.03
N PHE A 643 -0.01 -17.10 -2.20
CA PHE A 643 0.30 -17.94 -3.37
C PHE A 643 1.75 -17.79 -3.83
N ASP A 644 2.24 -16.58 -3.94
CA ASP A 644 3.61 -16.29 -4.37
C ASP A 644 4.65 -16.42 -3.25
N ASN A 645 4.22 -16.69 -2.02
CA ASN A 645 5.08 -17.18 -0.94
C ASN A 645 5.22 -18.72 -0.94
N ASN A 646 4.39 -19.43 -1.71
CA ASN A 646 4.41 -20.89 -1.75
C ASN A 646 5.53 -21.40 -2.65
N ILE A 647 6.61 -21.93 -2.05
CA ILE A 647 7.77 -22.45 -2.79
C ILE A 647 7.38 -23.52 -3.81
N THR A 648 6.48 -24.44 -3.44
CA THR A 648 6.09 -25.55 -4.34
C THR A 648 5.33 -25.02 -5.56
N LEU A 649 4.40 -24.08 -5.34
CA LEU A 649 3.62 -23.48 -6.40
C LEU A 649 4.52 -22.66 -7.35
N MET A 650 5.36 -21.78 -6.76
CA MET A 650 6.27 -20.94 -7.54
C MET A 650 7.32 -21.76 -8.30
N ALA A 651 7.80 -22.86 -7.73
CA ALA A 651 8.69 -23.79 -8.44
C ALA A 651 7.98 -24.37 -9.66
N GLY A 652 6.75 -24.88 -9.51
CA GLY A 652 5.95 -25.42 -10.61
C GLY A 652 5.67 -24.41 -11.71
N LEU A 653 5.32 -23.16 -11.36
CA LEU A 653 5.18 -22.05 -12.32
C LEU A 653 6.49 -21.82 -13.09
N ILE A 654 7.60 -21.66 -12.38
CA ILE A 654 8.89 -21.35 -13.00
C ILE A 654 9.32 -22.50 -13.93
N GLU A 655 9.18 -23.75 -13.52
CA GLU A 655 9.51 -24.92 -14.35
C GLU A 655 8.63 -25.01 -15.60
N ARG A 656 7.34 -24.74 -15.48
CA ARG A 656 6.38 -24.70 -16.62
C ARG A 656 6.79 -23.61 -17.62
N VAL A 657 7.04 -22.41 -17.16
CA VAL A 657 7.47 -21.30 -18.02
C VAL A 657 8.87 -21.53 -18.59
N ALA A 658 9.82 -22.01 -17.79
CA ALA A 658 11.17 -22.30 -18.24
C ALA A 658 11.22 -23.49 -19.24
N GLY A 659 10.24 -24.41 -19.15
CA GLY A 659 10.24 -25.68 -19.92
C GLY A 659 11.33 -26.65 -19.48
N LYS A 660 11.85 -26.53 -18.29
CA LYS A 660 12.90 -27.34 -17.67
C LYS A 660 12.86 -27.23 -16.16
N SER A 661 13.50 -28.17 -15.47
CA SER A 661 13.67 -28.10 -14.02
C SER A 661 14.43 -26.85 -13.58
N LEU A 662 14.18 -26.41 -12.34
CA LEU A 662 14.88 -25.28 -11.72
C LEU A 662 16.39 -25.47 -11.76
N VAL A 663 17.13 -24.37 -11.88
CA VAL A 663 18.62 -24.38 -11.76
C VAL A 663 19.08 -24.80 -10.36
N SER A 664 18.27 -24.51 -9.35
CA SER A 664 18.40 -24.95 -7.95
C SER A 664 17.06 -24.76 -7.25
N ASP A 665 16.84 -25.45 -6.13
CA ASP A 665 15.63 -25.27 -5.32
C ASP A 665 15.47 -23.82 -4.91
N LEU A 666 14.22 -23.33 -4.89
CA LEU A 666 13.91 -22.00 -4.35
C LEU A 666 14.20 -21.98 -2.85
N GLU A 667 14.84 -20.91 -2.38
CA GLU A 667 15.37 -20.88 -1.00
C GLU A 667 14.52 -20.06 -0.05
N TRP A 668 13.94 -18.96 -0.56
CA TRP A 668 13.28 -17.97 0.28
C TRP A 668 12.20 -17.21 -0.48
N LEU A 669 10.95 -17.37 -0.06
CA LEU A 669 9.79 -16.60 -0.53
C LEU A 669 9.00 -16.02 0.64
N ASP A 670 9.62 -15.83 1.82
CA ASP A 670 9.00 -15.27 3.01
C ASP A 670 9.37 -13.77 3.09
N TYR A 671 8.49 -12.89 2.60
CA TYR A 671 8.66 -11.43 2.53
C TYR A 671 7.44 -10.65 3.02
#